data_390b7c85b00846d918d7deddf255d3fb
#
_entry.id   390b7c85b00846d918d7deddf255d3fb
#
_cell.length_a   1.000
_cell.length_b   1.000
_cell.length_c   1.000
_cell.angle_alpha   90.00
_cell.angle_beta   90.00
_cell.angle_gamma   90.00
#
_symmetry.space_group_name_H-M   'P 1'
#
loop_
_entity.id
_entity.type
_entity.pdbx_description
1 polymer ?
#
loop_
_entity_poly.entity_id
_entity_poly.type
_entity_poly.pdbx_seq_one_letter_code
_entity_poly.pdbx_strand_id
1 'polypeptide(L)'
;MPMLREAAADLRAEARRTNERRLLVLAGERTAGHRAAEAAISAGGISRESVVAVGSGDGTHFETVPVTRTDSILGTTQAAIVLDCHEACRPNALGRMVGAVDGGGLLVLVVPPLDEWAHRRDDFDEYLAVPPATVEDVDGRFRTRIVRTLRQHRGIAVYDVDAQALQDNGLTDPAPRPAPPPIEVPAGSDFPSAAYDACLTRDQADALRSLEALSTDENGVVIEADRGRGKSSVAGLAAGSFAVAGEDVLVTAPSYRSARAVFARANELCSTLDMLSNDEGESGARVLRTAAGGRVRFERPPAAATLPDSPDVVLVDEAAALPVRVHESFLEAPRVAFTTTVHGYEGAGRGFDVRFRDRLAASEHTVHDVHMGEPIRYAPGDPVEVWAFRALLLDARGAVDPLVSDATPTEASYRARSADELVADEHLLRETFGLLVAAHYRTEPNDLARLLDAPNISVRALLVDGHVVSVALLSREGGLDAETRSAVYEGSRIRGNMIPDVLMSQLRDEAAGEPVGVRVMRIATHAAARNRGFGSRLLAEIRSDVEGVDWLGTGYGATPQLLRFWARNGYGAIHLSTTRNETSGEYSVVMLDPLTDAGERLHARHASWFAARVGHQMHDVLRDVDPDVVRAVLRAVDADPPMDLSRRQWRLVVGAAYGPALYSADPGPFSRLAITHLVSGDPGVLTPREERLLVCKVLQGHSVETVANRLDYPGTSAAMRALGDPYRPLVDAYAPSDVLDERDRYGS
;
A
#
# COMPACT_ATOMS: atom_id res chain seq x y z
N MET A 1 -28.98 -27.93 21.75
CA MET A 1 -29.35 -26.57 22.17
C MET A 1 -29.15 -26.24 23.65
N PRO A 2 -29.50 -27.10 24.70
CA PRO A 2 -29.21 -26.72 26.10
C PRO A 2 -27.72 -26.49 26.37
N MET A 3 -26.85 -27.43 25.99
CA MET A 3 -25.39 -27.32 26.13
C MET A 3 -24.80 -26.09 25.45
N LEU A 4 -25.29 -25.73 24.26
CA LEU A 4 -24.85 -24.52 23.57
C LEU A 4 -25.19 -23.25 24.38
N ARG A 5 -26.41 -23.19 24.93
CA ARG A 5 -26.86 -22.03 25.73
C ARG A 5 -26.02 -21.88 27.00
N GLU A 6 -25.73 -22.97 27.68
CA GLU A 6 -24.85 -22.98 28.86
C GLU A 6 -23.44 -22.53 28.50
N ALA A 7 -22.83 -23.15 27.48
CA ALA A 7 -21.49 -22.77 27.01
C ALA A 7 -21.40 -21.28 26.59
N ALA A 8 -22.40 -20.77 25.85
CA ALA A 8 -22.42 -19.36 25.44
C ALA A 8 -22.57 -18.39 26.62
N ALA A 9 -23.39 -18.76 27.63
CA ALA A 9 -23.53 -17.98 28.86
C ALA A 9 -22.22 -17.94 29.65
N ASP A 10 -21.55 -19.10 29.81
CA ASP A 10 -20.28 -19.21 30.54
C ASP A 10 -19.16 -18.48 29.82
N LEU A 11 -19.03 -18.61 28.49
CA LEU A 11 -18.08 -17.85 27.67
C LEU A 11 -18.28 -16.33 27.84
N ARG A 12 -19.53 -15.89 27.82
CA ARG A 12 -19.86 -14.48 27.99
C ARG A 12 -19.54 -13.98 29.40
N ALA A 13 -19.84 -14.81 30.41
CA ALA A 13 -19.51 -14.49 31.79
C ALA A 13 -18.00 -14.36 32.01
N GLU A 14 -17.23 -15.29 31.43
CA GLU A 14 -15.76 -15.24 31.46
C GLU A 14 -15.23 -14.03 30.70
N ALA A 15 -15.71 -13.75 29.50
CA ALA A 15 -15.35 -12.61 28.69
C ALA A 15 -15.52 -11.28 29.45
N ARG A 16 -16.68 -11.10 30.13
CA ARG A 16 -16.95 -9.91 30.96
C ARG A 16 -16.03 -9.79 32.16
N ARG A 17 -15.78 -10.91 32.84
CA ARG A 17 -14.91 -10.95 34.05
C ARG A 17 -13.49 -10.49 33.74
N THR A 18 -13.01 -10.76 32.53
CA THR A 18 -11.63 -10.47 32.09
C THR A 18 -11.52 -9.27 31.17
N ASN A 19 -12.65 -8.66 30.78
CA ASN A 19 -12.70 -7.67 29.69
C ASN A 19 -12.04 -8.15 28.39
N GLU A 20 -12.10 -9.46 28.12
CA GLU A 20 -11.61 -10.09 26.91
C GLU A 20 -12.78 -10.45 25.99
N ARG A 21 -12.49 -10.83 24.76
CA ARG A 21 -13.47 -11.41 23.83
C ARG A 21 -13.38 -12.93 23.84
N ARG A 22 -14.43 -13.57 23.42
CA ARG A 22 -14.46 -15.02 23.18
C ARG A 22 -14.98 -15.29 21.76
N LEU A 23 -14.53 -16.40 21.19
CA LEU A 23 -14.95 -16.86 19.88
C LEU A 23 -15.78 -18.13 20.02
N LEU A 24 -16.95 -18.16 19.35
CA LEU A 24 -17.83 -19.33 19.27
C LEU A 24 -17.95 -19.76 17.83
N VAL A 25 -17.51 -20.97 17.51
CA VAL A 25 -17.63 -21.59 16.19
C VAL A 25 -18.85 -22.51 16.19
N LEU A 26 -19.76 -22.25 15.25
CA LEU A 26 -20.96 -23.03 15.00
C LEU A 26 -20.78 -23.75 13.66
N ALA A 27 -20.36 -25.02 13.73
CA ALA A 27 -20.01 -25.81 12.56
C ALA A 27 -21.13 -26.76 12.16
N GLY A 28 -21.51 -26.78 10.87
CA GLY A 28 -22.55 -27.66 10.32
C GLY A 28 -23.43 -26.96 9.29
N GLU A 29 -24.73 -27.34 9.24
CA GLU A 29 -25.70 -26.80 8.30
C GLU A 29 -25.98 -25.32 8.61
N ARG A 30 -26.06 -24.48 7.56
CA ARG A 30 -26.13 -23.02 7.63
C ARG A 30 -27.31 -22.50 8.47
N THR A 31 -28.54 -22.97 8.14
CA THR A 31 -29.76 -22.53 8.83
C THR A 31 -29.78 -22.97 10.30
N ALA A 32 -29.25 -24.16 10.60
CA ALA A 32 -29.05 -24.61 11.97
C ALA A 32 -28.00 -23.77 12.70
N GLY A 33 -26.93 -23.36 12.02
CA GLY A 33 -25.92 -22.44 12.51
C GLY A 33 -26.48 -21.08 12.89
N HIS A 34 -27.30 -20.46 12.05
CA HIS A 34 -27.95 -19.17 12.35
C HIS A 34 -28.91 -19.27 13.54
N ARG A 35 -29.71 -20.33 13.63
CA ARG A 35 -30.57 -20.58 14.81
C ARG A 35 -29.76 -20.80 16.08
N ALA A 36 -28.61 -21.45 15.96
CA ALA A 36 -27.67 -21.66 17.07
C ALA A 36 -27.05 -20.33 17.50
N ALA A 37 -26.67 -19.45 16.55
CA ALA A 37 -26.15 -18.12 16.86
C ALA A 37 -27.17 -17.27 17.62
N GLU A 38 -28.43 -17.23 17.21
CA GLU A 38 -29.49 -16.54 17.94
C GLU A 38 -29.69 -17.09 19.36
N ALA A 39 -29.65 -18.41 19.50
CA ALA A 39 -29.77 -19.07 20.81
C ALA A 39 -28.59 -18.73 21.74
N ALA A 40 -27.36 -18.69 21.19
CA ALA A 40 -26.13 -18.34 21.93
C ALA A 40 -26.13 -16.86 22.34
N ILE A 41 -26.45 -15.95 21.44
CA ILE A 41 -26.57 -14.50 21.70
C ILE A 41 -27.59 -14.23 22.81
N SER A 42 -28.76 -14.83 22.71
CA SER A 42 -29.83 -14.72 23.72
C SER A 42 -29.38 -15.27 25.09
N ALA A 43 -28.72 -16.44 25.12
CA ALA A 43 -28.20 -17.04 26.37
C ALA A 43 -27.08 -16.22 27.00
N GLY A 44 -26.24 -15.58 26.18
CA GLY A 44 -25.20 -14.65 26.65
C GLY A 44 -25.75 -13.28 27.13
N GLY A 45 -27.06 -13.06 27.08
CA GLY A 45 -27.71 -11.81 27.52
C GLY A 45 -27.28 -10.61 26.69
N ILE A 46 -27.05 -10.78 25.38
CA ILE A 46 -26.65 -9.71 24.47
C ILE A 46 -27.91 -9.15 23.79
N SER A 47 -28.08 -7.82 23.85
CA SER A 47 -29.18 -7.13 23.17
C SER A 47 -29.04 -7.27 21.64
N ARG A 48 -30.15 -7.52 20.95
CA ARG A 48 -30.15 -7.64 19.47
C ARG A 48 -29.65 -6.37 18.76
N GLU A 49 -29.89 -5.21 19.33
CA GLU A 49 -29.47 -3.92 18.78
C GLU A 49 -27.95 -3.72 18.81
N SER A 50 -27.22 -4.51 19.61
CA SER A 50 -25.77 -4.50 19.74
C SER A 50 -25.11 -5.66 19.00
N VAL A 51 -25.83 -6.31 18.08
CA VAL A 51 -25.38 -7.44 17.26
C VAL A 51 -25.46 -7.11 15.80
N VAL A 52 -24.40 -7.37 15.05
CA VAL A 52 -24.36 -7.29 13.59
C VAL A 52 -24.08 -8.68 13.01
N ALA A 53 -24.91 -9.08 12.04
CA ALA A 53 -24.63 -10.26 11.21
C ALA A 53 -23.92 -9.83 9.92
N VAL A 54 -22.92 -10.60 9.52
CA VAL A 54 -22.17 -10.37 8.27
C VAL A 54 -22.35 -11.58 7.37
N GLY A 55 -22.96 -11.35 6.21
CA GLY A 55 -23.31 -12.41 5.25
C GLY A 55 -24.45 -11.97 4.34
N SER A 56 -25.15 -12.94 3.72
CA SER A 56 -26.32 -12.67 2.84
C SER A 56 -27.58 -12.22 3.58
N GLY A 57 -27.65 -12.43 4.89
CA GLY A 57 -28.81 -12.07 5.72
C GLY A 57 -29.92 -13.10 5.77
N ASP A 58 -29.83 -14.14 4.99
CA ASP A 58 -30.84 -15.19 4.98
C ASP A 58 -30.79 -16.02 6.27
N GLY A 59 -31.92 -16.09 7.00
CA GLY A 59 -32.05 -16.91 8.20
C GLY A 59 -31.63 -16.26 9.51
N THR A 60 -31.34 -14.95 9.53
CA THR A 60 -31.04 -14.19 10.75
C THR A 60 -32.04 -13.04 10.97
N HIS A 61 -32.27 -12.69 12.25
CA HIS A 61 -33.07 -11.53 12.66
C HIS A 61 -32.22 -10.35 13.16
N PHE A 62 -30.90 -10.41 12.97
CA PHE A 62 -29.99 -9.31 13.30
C PHE A 62 -29.85 -8.30 12.15
N GLU A 63 -29.37 -7.11 12.46
CA GLU A 63 -28.93 -6.18 11.43
C GLU A 63 -27.86 -6.83 10.58
N THR A 64 -28.05 -6.81 9.24
CA THR A 64 -27.16 -7.56 8.33
C THR A 64 -26.37 -6.62 7.46
N VAL A 65 -25.05 -6.90 7.36
CA VAL A 65 -24.12 -6.22 6.47
C VAL A 65 -23.54 -7.24 5.49
N PRO A 66 -23.61 -6.97 4.18
CA PRO A 66 -22.98 -7.83 3.18
C PRO A 66 -21.46 -7.96 3.40
N VAL A 67 -20.90 -9.13 3.15
CA VAL A 67 -19.45 -9.42 3.29
C VAL A 67 -18.59 -8.42 2.49
N THR A 68 -19.12 -7.88 1.39
CA THR A 68 -18.44 -6.87 0.55
C THR A 68 -18.41 -5.47 1.15
N ARG A 69 -19.23 -5.19 2.18
CA ARG A 69 -19.34 -3.87 2.84
C ARG A 69 -18.86 -3.86 4.29
N THR A 70 -18.06 -4.82 4.69
CA THR A 70 -17.51 -4.92 6.06
C THR A 70 -16.66 -3.72 6.48
N ASP A 71 -16.20 -2.91 5.53
CA ASP A 71 -15.55 -1.62 5.82
C ASP A 71 -16.47 -0.62 6.54
N SER A 72 -17.79 -0.74 6.41
CA SER A 72 -18.75 0.12 7.12
C SER A 72 -18.80 -0.14 8.64
N ILE A 73 -18.39 -1.34 9.08
CA ILE A 73 -18.36 -1.75 10.50
C ILE A 73 -17.09 -1.23 11.19
N LEU A 74 -16.06 -0.87 10.42
CA LEU A 74 -14.81 -0.35 10.97
C LEU A 74 -15.04 0.97 11.71
N GLY A 75 -14.47 1.03 12.93
CA GLY A 75 -14.66 2.19 13.80
C GLY A 75 -15.92 2.11 14.68
N THR A 76 -16.84 1.17 14.43
CA THR A 76 -17.97 0.88 15.33
C THR A 76 -17.57 -0.16 16.37
N THR A 77 -18.37 -0.30 17.41
CA THR A 77 -18.18 -1.27 18.49
C THR A 77 -19.47 -2.07 18.68
N GLN A 78 -19.35 -3.40 18.67
CA GLN A 78 -20.48 -4.32 18.79
C GLN A 78 -20.27 -5.27 19.99
N ALA A 79 -21.34 -5.58 20.71
CA ALA A 79 -21.29 -6.57 21.79
C ALA A 79 -21.15 -8.00 21.25
N ALA A 80 -21.63 -8.25 20.02
CA ALA A 80 -21.34 -9.47 19.28
C ALA A 80 -21.40 -9.24 17.76
N ILE A 81 -20.64 -10.04 17.04
CA ILE A 81 -20.70 -10.14 15.57
C ILE A 81 -20.90 -11.59 15.19
N VAL A 82 -21.84 -11.86 14.29
CA VAL A 82 -22.07 -13.18 13.67
C VAL A 82 -21.56 -13.12 12.24
N LEU A 83 -20.47 -13.83 11.94
CA LEU A 83 -19.90 -13.93 10.59
C LEU A 83 -20.27 -15.26 9.96
N ASP A 84 -21.03 -15.21 8.86
CA ASP A 84 -21.38 -16.37 8.05
C ASP A 84 -20.31 -16.62 6.99
N CYS A 85 -19.65 -17.79 7.06
CA CYS A 85 -18.59 -18.21 6.15
C CYS A 85 -19.05 -19.31 5.17
N HIS A 86 -20.36 -19.54 4.98
CA HIS A 86 -20.85 -20.58 4.08
C HIS A 86 -20.76 -20.20 2.61
N GLU A 87 -21.04 -18.95 2.26
CA GLU A 87 -20.95 -18.46 0.89
C GLU A 87 -19.54 -17.99 0.53
N ALA A 88 -18.84 -17.34 1.46
CA ALA A 88 -17.46 -16.90 1.26
C ALA A 88 -16.72 -16.72 2.58
N CYS A 89 -15.61 -17.41 2.73
CA CYS A 89 -14.66 -17.15 3.82
C CYS A 89 -13.63 -16.10 3.37
N ARG A 90 -13.95 -14.81 3.51
CA ARG A 90 -13.05 -13.71 3.12
C ARG A 90 -12.12 -13.31 4.27
N PRO A 91 -10.79 -13.51 4.13
CA PRO A 91 -9.82 -13.18 5.20
C PRO A 91 -9.90 -11.73 5.69
N ASN A 92 -10.09 -10.77 4.78
CA ASN A 92 -10.25 -9.36 5.14
C ASN A 92 -11.51 -9.11 5.98
N ALA A 93 -12.63 -9.77 5.66
CA ALA A 93 -13.85 -9.65 6.45
C ALA A 93 -13.63 -10.21 7.87
N LEU A 94 -13.03 -11.40 7.97
CA LEU A 94 -12.69 -12.01 9.25
C LEU A 94 -11.81 -11.08 10.12
N GLY A 95 -10.75 -10.54 9.55
CA GLY A 95 -9.86 -9.59 10.24
C GLY A 95 -10.61 -8.35 10.75
N ARG A 96 -11.46 -7.74 9.91
CA ARG A 96 -12.26 -6.57 10.28
C ARG A 96 -13.23 -6.86 11.42
N MET A 97 -13.90 -8.01 11.39
CA MET A 97 -14.85 -8.41 12.44
C MET A 97 -14.16 -8.64 13.78
N VAL A 98 -12.97 -9.22 13.78
CA VAL A 98 -12.13 -9.31 14.99
C VAL A 98 -11.89 -7.93 15.61
N GLY A 99 -11.67 -6.90 14.79
CA GLY A 99 -11.43 -5.54 15.29
C GLY A 99 -12.66 -4.78 15.81
N ALA A 100 -13.88 -5.26 15.54
CA ALA A 100 -15.12 -4.55 15.80
C ALA A 100 -15.93 -5.08 17.02
N VAL A 101 -15.54 -6.21 17.61
CA VAL A 101 -16.15 -6.74 18.82
C VAL A 101 -15.49 -6.12 20.05
N ASP A 102 -16.30 -5.73 21.04
CA ASP A 102 -15.87 -5.09 22.27
C ASP A 102 -15.44 -6.10 23.34
N GLY A 103 -14.73 -5.62 24.36
CA GLY A 103 -14.36 -6.39 25.54
C GLY A 103 -15.59 -6.96 26.27
N GLY A 104 -15.50 -8.19 26.70
CA GLY A 104 -16.63 -8.96 27.19
C GLY A 104 -17.57 -9.42 26.07
N GLY A 105 -17.26 -9.20 24.77
CA GLY A 105 -18.07 -9.55 23.61
C GLY A 105 -17.85 -10.98 23.07
N LEU A 106 -18.68 -11.35 22.10
CA LEU A 106 -18.58 -12.63 21.40
C LEU A 106 -18.41 -12.40 19.90
N LEU A 107 -17.40 -13.05 19.31
CA LEU A 107 -17.32 -13.26 17.87
C LEU A 107 -17.90 -14.66 17.58
N VAL A 108 -18.93 -14.73 16.75
CA VAL A 108 -19.58 -16.00 16.38
C VAL A 108 -19.29 -16.28 14.91
N LEU A 109 -18.70 -17.43 14.60
CA LEU A 109 -18.49 -17.89 13.23
C LEU A 109 -19.49 -18.99 12.91
N VAL A 110 -20.30 -18.80 11.87
CA VAL A 110 -21.18 -19.82 11.30
C VAL A 110 -20.46 -20.41 10.09
N VAL A 111 -20.04 -21.66 10.19
CA VAL A 111 -19.15 -22.30 9.21
C VAL A 111 -19.66 -23.66 8.79
N PRO A 112 -19.29 -24.16 7.59
CA PRO A 112 -19.50 -25.55 7.21
C PRO A 112 -18.89 -26.52 8.23
N PRO A 113 -19.23 -27.84 8.20
CA PRO A 113 -18.54 -28.83 9.02
C PRO A 113 -17.03 -28.70 8.89
N LEU A 114 -16.32 -28.58 10.03
CA LEU A 114 -14.89 -28.19 10.03
C LEU A 114 -14.00 -29.15 9.24
N ASP A 115 -14.35 -30.45 9.22
CA ASP A 115 -13.59 -31.47 8.50
C ASP A 115 -13.78 -31.38 6.97
N GLU A 116 -14.88 -30.79 6.52
CA GLU A 116 -15.21 -30.64 5.10
C GLU A 116 -14.82 -29.25 4.57
N TRP A 117 -14.76 -28.23 5.45
CA TRP A 117 -14.64 -26.83 5.06
C TRP A 117 -13.42 -26.52 4.19
N ALA A 118 -12.27 -27.13 4.48
CA ALA A 118 -11.05 -26.95 3.70
C ALA A 118 -11.20 -27.43 2.23
N HIS A 119 -12.06 -28.41 1.99
CA HIS A 119 -12.27 -29.00 0.66
C HIS A 119 -13.46 -28.41 -0.10
N ARG A 120 -14.26 -27.60 0.58
CA ARG A 120 -15.40 -26.92 -0.02
C ARG A 120 -14.93 -25.71 -0.82
N ARG A 121 -15.56 -25.46 -1.98
CA ARG A 121 -15.37 -24.24 -2.78
C ARG A 121 -16.43 -23.21 -2.44
N ASP A 122 -16.05 -21.94 -2.47
CA ASP A 122 -16.90 -20.81 -2.18
C ASP A 122 -16.61 -19.61 -3.13
N ASP A 123 -17.39 -18.53 -3.02
CA ASP A 123 -17.23 -17.33 -3.87
C ASP A 123 -15.85 -16.66 -3.73
N PHE A 124 -15.13 -16.92 -2.63
CA PHE A 124 -13.77 -16.39 -2.51
C PHE A 124 -12.76 -17.20 -3.34
N ASP A 125 -12.99 -18.50 -3.53
CA ASP A 125 -12.20 -19.34 -4.45
C ASP A 125 -12.39 -18.88 -5.91
N GLU A 126 -13.62 -18.46 -6.29
CA GLU A 126 -13.85 -17.83 -7.60
C GLU A 126 -13.05 -16.54 -7.79
N TYR A 127 -12.82 -15.81 -6.70
CA TYR A 127 -11.94 -14.63 -6.72
C TYR A 127 -10.46 -15.01 -6.88
N LEU A 128 -10.01 -16.15 -6.35
CA LEU A 128 -8.63 -16.64 -6.44
C LEU A 128 -8.35 -17.33 -7.79
N ALA A 129 -9.35 -17.97 -8.38
CA ALA A 129 -9.27 -18.56 -9.71
C ALA A 129 -9.18 -17.45 -10.77
N VAL A 130 -8.04 -17.38 -11.44
CA VAL A 130 -7.81 -16.40 -12.52
C VAL A 130 -7.53 -17.12 -13.83
N PRO A 131 -8.14 -16.70 -14.96
CA PRO A 131 -7.92 -17.34 -16.25
C PRO A 131 -6.44 -17.47 -16.60
N PRO A 132 -6.01 -18.62 -17.16
CA PRO A 132 -6.83 -19.73 -17.63
C PRO A 132 -7.25 -20.76 -16.56
N ALA A 133 -6.85 -20.57 -15.27
CA ALA A 133 -7.22 -21.48 -14.17
C ALA A 133 -8.71 -21.35 -13.78
N THR A 134 -9.25 -22.43 -13.23
CA THR A 134 -10.63 -22.56 -12.78
C THR A 134 -10.71 -22.66 -11.26
N VAL A 135 -11.94 -22.66 -10.70
CA VAL A 135 -12.16 -22.82 -9.25
C VAL A 135 -11.65 -24.19 -8.74
N GLU A 136 -11.65 -25.20 -9.59
CA GLU A 136 -11.16 -26.54 -9.24
C GLU A 136 -9.65 -26.57 -8.99
N ASP A 137 -8.91 -25.65 -9.60
CA ASP A 137 -7.46 -25.50 -9.45
C ASP A 137 -7.06 -24.75 -8.16
N VAL A 138 -8.02 -24.14 -7.46
CA VAL A 138 -7.76 -23.41 -6.20
C VAL A 138 -7.60 -24.41 -5.06
N ASP A 139 -6.60 -24.20 -4.25
CA ASP A 139 -6.38 -25.04 -3.05
C ASP A 139 -7.21 -24.54 -1.84
N GLY A 140 -7.20 -25.29 -0.76
CA GLY A 140 -7.89 -24.95 0.51
C GLY A 140 -6.92 -24.84 1.69
N ARG A 141 -5.65 -24.50 1.45
CA ARG A 141 -4.60 -24.44 2.48
C ARG A 141 -4.87 -23.34 3.50
N PHE A 142 -5.38 -22.20 3.05
CA PHE A 142 -5.76 -21.11 3.96
C PHE A 142 -6.88 -21.56 4.90
N ARG A 143 -7.96 -22.19 4.39
CA ARG A 143 -9.04 -22.72 5.23
C ARG A 143 -8.56 -23.84 6.16
N THR A 144 -7.69 -24.72 5.69
CA THR A 144 -7.02 -25.73 6.53
C THR A 144 -6.28 -25.07 7.70
N ARG A 145 -5.57 -23.96 7.44
CA ARG A 145 -4.90 -23.17 8.46
C ARG A 145 -5.89 -22.57 9.47
N ILE A 146 -6.99 -21.99 9.00
CA ILE A 146 -8.04 -21.44 9.88
C ILE A 146 -8.61 -22.55 10.77
N VAL A 147 -9.03 -23.68 10.21
CA VAL A 147 -9.57 -24.83 10.98
C VAL A 147 -8.56 -25.32 12.02
N ARG A 148 -7.30 -25.50 11.62
CA ARG A 148 -6.23 -25.92 12.53
C ARG A 148 -6.05 -24.96 13.69
N THR A 149 -6.02 -23.66 13.41
CA THR A 149 -5.82 -22.63 14.45
C THR A 149 -7.04 -22.48 15.35
N LEU A 150 -8.27 -22.61 14.83
CA LEU A 150 -9.51 -22.64 15.63
C LEU A 150 -9.51 -23.78 16.65
N ARG A 151 -9.09 -24.98 16.25
CA ARG A 151 -9.05 -26.18 17.13
C ARG A 151 -7.91 -26.14 18.15
N GLN A 152 -6.86 -25.39 17.91
CA GLN A 152 -5.67 -25.36 18.77
C GLN A 152 -5.60 -24.18 19.73
N HIS A 153 -6.46 -23.17 19.55
CA HIS A 153 -6.37 -21.94 20.31
C HIS A 153 -7.35 -21.93 21.49
N ARG A 154 -6.86 -21.54 22.66
CA ARG A 154 -7.70 -21.35 23.86
C ARG A 154 -8.67 -20.18 23.70
N GLY A 155 -9.77 -20.19 24.43
CA GLY A 155 -10.78 -19.12 24.36
C GLY A 155 -11.69 -19.20 23.15
N ILE A 156 -11.69 -20.35 22.46
CA ILE A 156 -12.53 -20.66 21.30
C ILE A 156 -13.39 -21.87 21.63
N ALA A 157 -14.73 -21.68 21.64
CA ALA A 157 -15.66 -22.77 21.75
C ALA A 157 -16.02 -23.30 20.37
N VAL A 158 -16.18 -24.61 20.24
CA VAL A 158 -16.59 -25.28 19.01
C VAL A 158 -17.82 -26.13 19.27
N TYR A 159 -18.92 -25.79 18.61
CA TYR A 159 -20.18 -26.53 18.70
C TYR A 159 -20.58 -27.05 17.32
N ASP A 160 -20.80 -28.34 17.23
CA ASP A 160 -21.34 -29.02 16.07
C ASP A 160 -22.87 -28.90 16.09
N VAL A 161 -23.43 -28.15 15.14
CA VAL A 161 -24.86 -27.85 15.11
C VAL A 161 -25.69 -29.04 14.61
N ASP A 162 -25.08 -29.90 13.80
CA ASP A 162 -25.74 -31.09 13.23
C ASP A 162 -25.81 -32.24 14.24
N ALA A 163 -24.67 -32.53 14.88
CA ALA A 163 -24.58 -33.47 15.99
C ALA A 163 -25.16 -32.96 17.31
N GLN A 164 -25.41 -31.64 17.43
CA GLN A 164 -25.79 -30.93 18.67
C GLN A 164 -24.81 -31.20 19.81
N ALA A 165 -23.52 -31.25 19.50
CA ALA A 165 -22.44 -31.59 20.43
C ALA A 165 -21.45 -30.45 20.61
N LEU A 166 -21.09 -30.21 21.86
CA LEU A 166 -20.00 -29.27 22.23
C LEU A 166 -18.67 -30.04 22.11
N GLN A 167 -17.82 -29.66 21.16
CA GLN A 167 -16.51 -30.26 20.94
C GLN A 167 -15.44 -29.59 21.86
N ASP A 168 -15.54 -28.28 22.06
CA ASP A 168 -14.72 -27.51 22.98
C ASP A 168 -15.57 -26.40 23.61
N ASN A 169 -15.44 -26.18 24.92
CA ASN A 169 -16.19 -25.12 25.61
C ASN A 169 -15.52 -23.76 25.58
N GLY A 170 -14.25 -23.67 25.17
CA GLY A 170 -13.48 -22.45 25.07
C GLY A 170 -13.17 -21.73 26.38
N LEU A 171 -13.48 -22.34 27.55
CA LEU A 171 -13.21 -21.73 28.84
C LEU A 171 -11.73 -21.85 29.20
N THR A 172 -11.20 -20.81 29.83
CA THR A 172 -9.78 -20.72 30.23
C THR A 172 -9.59 -20.48 31.73
N ASP A 173 -10.69 -20.29 32.45
CA ASP A 173 -10.74 -20.01 33.89
C ASP A 173 -9.72 -18.96 34.39
N PRO A 174 -9.57 -17.82 33.69
CA PRO A 174 -8.63 -16.78 34.13
C PRO A 174 -9.11 -16.10 35.40
N ALA A 175 -8.18 -15.59 36.18
CA ALA A 175 -8.51 -14.70 37.27
C ALA A 175 -9.20 -13.41 36.77
N PRO A 176 -10.11 -12.81 37.53
CA PRO A 176 -10.68 -11.51 37.22
C PRO A 176 -9.57 -10.48 37.04
N ARG A 177 -9.68 -9.64 36.04
CA ARG A 177 -8.72 -8.54 35.90
C ARG A 177 -9.07 -7.41 36.87
N PRO A 178 -8.08 -6.86 37.58
CA PRO A 178 -8.28 -5.63 38.33
C PRO A 178 -8.62 -4.49 37.41
N ALA A 179 -9.40 -3.52 37.86
CA ALA A 179 -9.60 -2.28 37.12
C ALA A 179 -8.22 -1.61 36.90
N PRO A 180 -7.95 -1.06 35.70
CA PRO A 180 -6.72 -0.31 35.49
C PRO A 180 -6.66 0.87 36.46
N PRO A 181 -5.46 1.23 36.96
CA PRO A 181 -5.32 2.41 37.83
C PRO A 181 -5.78 3.66 37.05
N PRO A 182 -6.32 4.66 37.73
CA PRO A 182 -6.70 5.92 37.11
C PRO A 182 -5.47 6.56 36.45
N ILE A 183 -5.70 7.19 35.29
CA ILE A 183 -4.67 7.93 34.57
C ILE A 183 -4.40 9.22 35.37
N GLU A 184 -3.17 9.42 35.81
CA GLU A 184 -2.75 10.63 36.49
C GLU A 184 -2.34 11.68 35.44
N VAL A 185 -2.84 12.91 35.60
CA VAL A 185 -2.40 14.06 34.78
C VAL A 185 -0.95 14.37 35.16
N PRO A 186 0.00 14.36 34.21
CA PRO A 186 1.40 14.64 34.49
C PRO A 186 1.57 16.05 35.11
N ALA A 187 2.40 16.16 36.13
CA ALA A 187 2.71 17.47 36.71
C ALA A 187 3.43 18.36 35.63
N GLY A 188 2.95 19.58 35.45
CA GLY A 188 3.49 20.51 34.47
C GLY A 188 3.17 20.14 33.02
N SER A 189 1.99 19.51 32.77
CA SER A 189 1.48 19.32 31.42
C SER A 189 1.11 20.66 30.76
N ASP A 190 1.44 20.80 29.47
CA ASP A 190 1.07 21.97 28.66
C ASP A 190 -0.37 21.85 28.15
N PHE A 191 -0.87 20.61 27.97
CA PHE A 191 -2.23 20.38 27.55
C PHE A 191 -3.24 20.41 28.70
N PRO A 192 -4.51 20.76 28.42
CA PRO A 192 -5.57 20.77 29.43
C PRO A 192 -5.73 19.40 30.12
N SER A 193 -5.99 19.38 31.44
CA SER A 193 -6.24 18.13 32.18
C SER A 193 -7.35 17.29 31.58
N ALA A 194 -8.40 17.94 31.03
CA ALA A 194 -9.50 17.28 30.31
C ALA A 194 -9.02 16.41 29.13
N ALA A 195 -7.89 16.73 28.50
CA ALA A 195 -7.33 15.90 27.44
C ALA A 195 -6.76 14.60 27.98
N TYR A 196 -6.13 14.62 29.16
CA TYR A 196 -5.63 13.42 29.86
C TYR A 196 -6.77 12.61 30.45
N ASP A 197 -7.78 13.27 31.03
CA ASP A 197 -8.97 12.62 31.57
C ASP A 197 -9.77 11.87 30.49
N ALA A 198 -9.62 12.28 29.23
CA ALA A 198 -10.25 11.63 28.07
C ALA A 198 -9.45 10.42 27.55
N CYS A 199 -8.24 10.15 28.04
CA CYS A 199 -7.46 8.97 27.68
C CYS A 199 -8.05 7.71 28.33
N LEU A 200 -8.08 6.59 27.60
CA LEU A 200 -8.61 5.31 28.07
C LEU A 200 -7.52 4.35 28.55
N THR A 201 -6.28 4.56 28.13
CA THR A 201 -5.13 3.73 28.48
C THR A 201 -3.93 4.60 28.87
N ARG A 202 -3.00 4.00 29.62
CA ARG A 202 -1.76 4.68 29.99
C ARG A 202 -0.93 5.04 28.76
N ASP A 203 -0.85 4.14 27.80
CA ASP A 203 -0.17 4.39 26.52
C ASP A 203 -0.70 5.63 25.81
N GLN A 204 -2.02 5.89 25.89
CA GLN A 204 -2.60 7.12 25.33
C GLN A 204 -2.14 8.37 26.07
N ALA A 205 -2.06 8.33 27.40
CA ALA A 205 -1.59 9.45 28.17
C ALA A 205 -0.09 9.72 27.94
N ASP A 206 0.71 8.68 27.82
CA ASP A 206 2.15 8.79 27.52
C ASP A 206 2.38 9.34 26.10
N ALA A 207 1.57 8.92 25.14
CA ALA A 207 1.60 9.44 23.77
C ALA A 207 1.14 10.91 23.71
N LEU A 208 0.09 11.27 24.45
CA LEU A 208 -0.38 12.65 24.57
C LEU A 208 0.71 13.56 25.18
N ARG A 209 1.41 13.08 26.21
CA ARG A 209 2.55 13.77 26.82
C ARG A 209 3.68 14.00 25.81
N SER A 210 3.95 13.01 24.96
CA SER A 210 4.98 13.15 23.93
C SER A 210 4.59 14.15 22.83
N LEU A 211 3.30 14.29 22.54
CA LEU A 211 2.79 15.29 21.60
C LEU A 211 2.91 16.72 22.12
N GLU A 212 3.05 16.93 23.43
CA GLU A 212 3.35 18.26 24.00
C GLU A 212 4.71 18.81 23.56
N ALA A 213 5.64 17.94 23.11
CA ALA A 213 6.91 18.40 22.50
C ALA A 213 6.68 19.31 21.28
N LEU A 214 5.54 19.16 20.62
CA LEU A 214 5.13 20.04 19.51
C LEU A 214 4.68 21.45 19.97
N SER A 215 4.76 21.80 21.26
CA SER A 215 4.61 23.19 21.72
C SER A 215 5.83 24.06 21.36
N THR A 216 6.93 23.46 20.93
CA THR A 216 8.16 24.14 20.47
C THR A 216 8.54 23.70 19.06
N ASP A 217 9.17 24.60 18.30
CA ASP A 217 9.61 24.33 16.92
C ASP A 217 10.72 23.26 16.87
N GLU A 218 10.94 22.73 15.66
CA GLU A 218 11.93 21.71 15.34
C GLU A 218 11.71 20.38 16.11
N ASN A 219 10.43 20.07 16.39
CA ASN A 219 10.04 18.78 16.98
C ASN A 219 9.21 17.94 16.03
N GLY A 220 9.51 16.63 16.03
CA GLY A 220 8.78 15.60 15.31
C GLY A 220 8.35 14.49 16.26
N VAL A 221 7.09 14.04 16.18
CA VAL A 221 6.59 12.92 16.97
C VAL A 221 6.12 11.80 16.06
N VAL A 222 6.55 10.56 16.32
CA VAL A 222 6.07 9.37 15.63
C VAL A 222 5.35 8.47 16.62
N ILE A 223 4.05 8.23 16.37
CA ILE A 223 3.23 7.33 17.19
C ILE A 223 2.97 6.07 16.39
N GLU A 224 3.54 4.97 16.84
CA GLU A 224 3.33 3.65 16.31
C GLU A 224 2.37 2.85 17.19
N ALA A 225 1.39 2.22 16.55
CA ALA A 225 0.45 1.37 17.27
C ALA A 225 -0.16 0.32 16.34
N ASP A 226 -0.57 -0.80 16.92
CA ASP A 226 -1.48 -1.69 16.23
C ASP A 226 -2.87 -1.06 16.12
N ARG A 227 -3.71 -1.62 15.26
CA ARG A 227 -5.08 -1.13 15.15
C ARG A 227 -5.84 -1.28 16.47
N GLY A 228 -6.69 -0.28 16.81
CA GLY A 228 -7.51 -0.31 18.03
C GLY A 228 -6.77 0.09 19.31
N ARG A 229 -5.62 0.76 19.19
CA ARG A 229 -4.87 1.32 20.33
C ARG A 229 -5.20 2.79 20.62
N GLY A 230 -5.98 3.44 19.72
CA GLY A 230 -6.45 4.80 19.94
C GLY A 230 -5.53 5.92 19.47
N LYS A 231 -4.56 5.66 18.55
CA LYS A 231 -3.64 6.67 18.02
C LYS A 231 -4.34 7.89 17.41
N SER A 232 -5.37 7.71 16.55
CA SER A 232 -6.15 8.83 16.01
C SER A 232 -6.93 9.59 17.08
N SER A 233 -7.31 8.92 18.18
CA SER A 233 -7.94 9.57 19.34
C SER A 233 -6.94 10.50 20.05
N VAL A 234 -5.73 10.04 20.31
CA VAL A 234 -4.66 10.86 20.92
C VAL A 234 -4.29 12.03 20.01
N ALA A 235 -4.13 11.81 18.70
CA ALA A 235 -3.90 12.88 17.74
C ALA A 235 -5.02 13.93 17.76
N GLY A 236 -6.28 13.50 17.94
CA GLY A 236 -7.42 14.39 18.06
C GLY A 236 -7.42 15.21 19.36
N LEU A 237 -7.05 14.60 20.48
CA LEU A 237 -6.90 15.31 21.76
C LEU A 237 -5.79 16.37 21.68
N ALA A 238 -4.65 16.05 21.04
CA ALA A 238 -3.58 17.01 20.81
C ALA A 238 -4.03 18.14 19.86
N ALA A 239 -4.68 17.80 18.74
CA ALA A 239 -5.22 18.79 17.79
C ALA A 239 -6.18 19.77 18.48
N GLY A 240 -7.08 19.26 19.31
CA GLY A 240 -8.01 20.07 20.09
C GLY A 240 -7.27 20.96 21.10
N SER A 241 -6.25 20.44 21.79
CA SER A 241 -5.43 21.19 22.76
C SER A 241 -4.71 22.35 22.10
N PHE A 242 -4.04 22.13 20.96
CA PHE A 242 -3.38 23.20 20.19
C PHE A 242 -4.39 24.24 19.68
N ALA A 243 -5.55 23.80 19.17
CA ALA A 243 -6.57 24.73 18.70
C ALA A 243 -7.16 25.58 19.83
N VAL A 244 -7.33 25.03 21.04
CA VAL A 244 -7.74 25.78 22.25
C VAL A 244 -6.67 26.79 22.67
N ALA A 245 -5.39 26.49 22.42
CA ALA A 245 -4.30 27.43 22.62
C ALA A 245 -4.22 28.54 21.53
N GLY A 246 -5.05 28.48 20.48
CA GLY A 246 -5.14 29.50 19.43
C GLY A 246 -4.37 29.15 18.17
N GLU A 247 -3.88 27.93 18.00
CA GLU A 247 -3.02 27.49 16.91
C GLU A 247 -3.79 26.93 15.70
N ASP A 248 -3.18 27.00 14.51
CA ASP A 248 -3.67 26.40 13.27
C ASP A 248 -3.11 24.99 13.09
N VAL A 249 -3.96 23.97 13.27
CA VAL A 249 -3.59 22.57 13.13
C VAL A 249 -4.06 22.02 11.79
N LEU A 250 -3.09 21.67 10.93
CA LEU A 250 -3.35 20.98 9.66
C LEU A 250 -3.36 19.48 9.89
N VAL A 251 -4.50 18.85 9.66
CA VAL A 251 -4.66 17.39 9.70
C VAL A 251 -4.71 16.84 8.28
N THR A 252 -3.94 15.81 7.99
CA THR A 252 -4.02 15.07 6.74
C THR A 252 -4.04 13.56 6.99
N ALA A 253 -4.68 12.83 6.07
CA ALA A 253 -4.81 11.37 6.10
C ALA A 253 -5.15 10.90 4.67
N PRO A 254 -5.09 9.59 4.34
CA PRO A 254 -5.48 9.08 3.02
C PRO A 254 -6.87 9.53 2.56
N SER A 255 -7.78 9.72 3.50
CA SER A 255 -9.13 10.26 3.25
C SER A 255 -9.65 10.98 4.49
N TYR A 256 -10.64 11.88 4.31
CA TYR A 256 -11.34 12.48 5.45
C TYR A 256 -12.03 11.42 6.34
N ARG A 257 -12.49 10.31 5.76
CA ARG A 257 -13.07 9.20 6.52
C ARG A 257 -12.06 8.62 7.53
N SER A 258 -10.79 8.52 7.15
CA SER A 258 -9.71 8.08 8.03
C SER A 258 -9.47 9.06 9.18
N ALA A 259 -9.50 10.36 8.89
CA ALA A 259 -9.29 11.43 9.88
C ALA A 259 -10.50 11.71 10.80
N ARG A 260 -11.68 11.08 10.56
CA ARG A 260 -12.90 11.37 11.34
C ARG A 260 -12.73 11.21 12.85
N ALA A 261 -11.93 10.23 13.29
CA ALA A 261 -11.67 10.01 14.71
C ALA A 261 -10.89 11.17 15.33
N VAL A 262 -9.93 11.73 14.60
CA VAL A 262 -9.17 12.92 15.02
C VAL A 262 -10.12 14.09 15.23
N PHE A 263 -10.98 14.40 14.26
CA PHE A 263 -11.95 15.49 14.36
C PHE A 263 -13.01 15.29 15.45
N ALA A 264 -13.50 14.06 15.60
CA ALA A 264 -14.50 13.74 16.66
C ALA A 264 -13.92 13.98 18.04
N ARG A 265 -12.68 13.55 18.30
CA ARG A 265 -12.02 13.74 19.60
C ARG A 265 -11.61 15.18 19.85
N ALA A 266 -11.13 15.90 18.83
CA ALA A 266 -10.84 17.33 18.92
C ALA A 266 -12.12 18.12 19.26
N ASN A 267 -13.23 17.83 18.59
CA ASN A 267 -14.52 18.47 18.84
C ASN A 267 -15.05 18.18 20.25
N GLU A 268 -14.95 16.93 20.71
CA GLU A 268 -15.36 16.52 22.06
C GLU A 268 -14.57 17.27 23.14
N LEU A 269 -13.24 17.36 22.98
CA LEU A 269 -12.38 18.10 23.92
C LEU A 269 -12.73 19.59 23.93
N CYS A 270 -12.80 20.23 22.76
CA CYS A 270 -13.15 21.67 22.66
C CYS A 270 -14.54 21.95 23.22
N SER A 271 -15.50 21.03 23.05
CA SER A 271 -16.84 21.11 23.65
C SER A 271 -16.78 20.98 25.18
N THR A 272 -16.00 20.02 25.70
CA THR A 272 -15.81 19.82 27.16
C THR A 272 -15.20 21.05 27.84
N LEU A 273 -14.33 21.75 27.11
CA LEU A 273 -13.68 22.99 27.60
C LEU A 273 -14.50 24.25 27.32
N ASP A 274 -15.70 24.14 26.74
CA ASP A 274 -16.56 25.26 26.32
C ASP A 274 -15.84 26.27 25.40
N MET A 275 -14.98 25.76 24.52
CA MET A 275 -14.11 26.54 23.63
C MET A 275 -14.51 26.45 22.15
N LEU A 276 -15.63 25.82 21.78
CA LEU A 276 -16.10 25.82 20.39
C LEU A 276 -16.56 27.21 19.98
N SER A 277 -16.17 27.65 18.76
CA SER A 277 -16.67 28.87 18.18
C SER A 277 -18.13 28.71 17.73
N ASN A 278 -18.96 29.71 18.00
CA ASN A 278 -20.35 29.77 17.53
C ASN A 278 -20.49 30.20 16.06
N ASP A 279 -19.39 30.53 15.37
CA ASP A 279 -19.41 30.83 13.94
C ASP A 279 -19.68 29.56 13.14
N GLU A 280 -20.91 29.44 12.66
CA GLU A 280 -21.30 28.48 11.62
C GLU A 280 -20.61 28.91 10.30
N GLY A 281 -19.32 28.63 10.17
CA GLY A 281 -18.64 28.66 8.89
C GLY A 281 -19.33 27.69 7.93
N GLU A 282 -19.31 28.01 6.64
CA GLU A 282 -20.01 27.31 5.55
C GLU A 282 -20.22 25.81 5.80
N SER A 283 -21.49 25.40 5.86
CA SER A 283 -21.93 24.01 6.08
C SER A 283 -21.26 23.09 5.04
N GLY A 284 -20.24 22.35 5.47
CA GLY A 284 -19.43 21.45 4.64
C GLY A 284 -17.92 21.61 4.79
N ALA A 285 -17.43 22.63 5.48
CA ALA A 285 -16.01 22.82 5.74
C ALA A 285 -15.53 21.79 6.79
N ARG A 286 -14.49 21.01 6.44
CA ARG A 286 -13.78 20.07 7.29
C ARG A 286 -12.85 20.82 8.24
N VAL A 287 -13.43 21.77 8.98
CA VAL A 287 -12.72 22.71 9.83
C VAL A 287 -13.47 22.84 11.16
N LEU A 288 -12.76 22.68 12.26
CA LEU A 288 -13.22 22.98 13.62
C LEU A 288 -12.54 24.30 14.03
N ARG A 289 -13.30 25.23 14.62
CA ARG A 289 -12.80 26.52 15.10
C ARG A 289 -13.03 26.66 16.58
N THR A 290 -12.10 27.35 17.26
CA THR A 290 -12.19 27.62 18.70
C THR A 290 -12.40 29.12 18.99
N ALA A 291 -12.92 29.42 20.16
CA ALA A 291 -13.11 30.78 20.64
C ALA A 291 -11.76 31.54 20.83
N ALA A 292 -10.66 30.82 20.99
CA ALA A 292 -9.30 31.39 21.03
C ALA A 292 -8.76 31.79 19.66
N GLY A 293 -9.48 31.54 18.56
CA GLY A 293 -9.06 31.82 17.20
C GLY A 293 -8.29 30.69 16.52
N GLY A 294 -7.97 29.63 17.23
CA GLY A 294 -7.33 28.45 16.68
C GLY A 294 -8.29 27.59 15.85
N ARG A 295 -7.75 26.72 15.04
CA ARG A 295 -8.52 25.84 14.15
C ARG A 295 -7.86 24.48 13.95
N VAL A 296 -8.69 23.43 13.73
CA VAL A 296 -8.27 22.13 13.19
C VAL A 296 -8.89 22.00 11.82
N ARG A 297 -8.09 21.79 10.77
CA ARG A 297 -8.58 21.69 9.39
C ARG A 297 -8.01 20.47 8.68
N PHE A 298 -8.79 19.92 7.76
CA PHE A 298 -8.37 18.76 6.93
C PHE A 298 -8.06 19.21 5.52
N GLU A 299 -6.87 18.78 5.04
CA GLU A 299 -6.51 18.83 3.63
C GLU A 299 -6.12 17.46 3.12
N ARG A 300 -6.41 17.17 1.84
CA ARG A 300 -5.94 15.95 1.19
C ARG A 300 -4.42 15.99 1.05
N PRO A 301 -3.72 14.81 1.10
CA PRO A 301 -2.27 14.76 1.12
C PRO A 301 -1.55 15.62 0.06
N PRO A 302 -1.98 15.64 -1.23
CA PRO A 302 -1.31 16.50 -2.22
C PRO A 302 -1.46 18.00 -1.97
N ALA A 303 -2.58 18.43 -1.39
CA ALA A 303 -2.80 19.83 -1.01
C ALA A 303 -2.09 20.16 0.32
N ALA A 304 -2.20 19.25 1.30
CA ALA A 304 -1.51 19.40 2.59
C ALA A 304 0.02 19.52 2.43
N ALA A 305 0.60 18.80 1.45
CA ALA A 305 2.03 18.83 1.15
C ALA A 305 2.57 20.21 0.73
N THR A 306 1.69 21.15 0.37
CA THR A 306 2.08 22.54 0.08
C THR A 306 2.04 23.43 1.31
N LEU A 307 1.72 22.90 2.49
CA LEU A 307 1.58 23.60 3.77
C LEU A 307 0.74 24.90 3.65
N PRO A 308 -0.49 24.82 3.12
CA PRO A 308 -1.29 26.00 2.85
C PRO A 308 -1.55 26.80 4.13
N ASP A 309 -1.55 28.13 4.03
CA ASP A 309 -1.73 29.10 5.13
C ASP A 309 -0.66 28.99 6.25
N SER A 310 0.47 28.29 6.02
CA SER A 310 1.57 28.13 6.99
C SER A 310 1.08 27.62 8.35
N PRO A 311 0.60 26.35 8.46
CA PRO A 311 0.06 25.81 9.69
C PRO A 311 1.10 25.81 10.83
N ASP A 312 0.64 26.01 12.06
CA ASP A 312 1.51 25.94 13.24
C ASP A 312 1.92 24.49 13.54
N VAL A 313 1.01 23.53 13.38
CA VAL A 313 1.25 22.11 13.61
C VAL A 313 0.68 21.27 12.46
N VAL A 314 1.42 20.27 12.03
CA VAL A 314 0.95 19.28 11.04
C VAL A 314 0.77 17.92 11.70
N LEU A 315 -0.42 17.33 11.59
CA LEU A 315 -0.73 15.98 12.06
C LEU A 315 -1.07 15.07 10.87
N VAL A 316 -0.25 14.06 10.66
CA VAL A 316 -0.41 13.07 9.58
C VAL A 316 -0.93 11.77 10.17
N ASP A 317 -2.24 11.51 9.98
CA ASP A 317 -2.86 10.26 10.48
C ASP A 317 -2.81 9.18 9.40
N GLU A 318 -2.63 7.91 9.82
CA GLU A 318 -2.40 6.76 8.95
C GLU A 318 -1.24 7.01 7.95
N ALA A 319 -0.14 7.55 8.44
CA ALA A 319 1.01 7.98 7.65
C ALA A 319 1.54 6.86 6.73
N ALA A 320 1.57 5.62 7.19
CA ALA A 320 2.05 4.49 6.39
C ALA A 320 1.31 4.26 5.07
N ALA A 321 0.09 4.75 4.95
CA ALA A 321 -0.70 4.66 3.72
C ALA A 321 -0.38 5.79 2.70
N LEU A 322 0.50 6.73 3.04
CA LEU A 322 0.88 7.85 2.18
C LEU A 322 2.24 7.62 1.53
N PRO A 323 2.49 8.20 0.34
CA PRO A 323 3.80 8.13 -0.32
C PRO A 323 4.90 8.85 0.47
N VAL A 324 6.12 8.30 0.46
CA VAL A 324 7.28 8.87 1.17
C VAL A 324 7.55 10.32 0.79
N ARG A 325 7.45 10.68 -0.49
CA ARG A 325 7.65 12.06 -0.96
C ARG A 325 6.65 13.07 -0.37
N VAL A 326 5.44 12.61 -0.03
CA VAL A 326 4.43 13.45 0.64
C VAL A 326 4.85 13.69 2.09
N HIS A 327 5.41 12.67 2.76
CA HIS A 327 5.97 12.83 4.09
C HIS A 327 7.16 13.79 4.10
N GLU A 328 8.03 13.73 3.08
CA GLU A 328 9.17 14.63 2.96
C GLU A 328 8.77 16.10 2.90
N SER A 329 7.66 16.40 2.23
CA SER A 329 7.15 17.79 2.18
C SER A 329 6.68 18.28 3.56
N PHE A 330 6.24 17.39 4.45
CA PHE A 330 5.84 17.78 5.81
C PHE A 330 7.02 18.06 6.73
N LEU A 331 8.24 17.63 6.37
CA LEU A 331 9.46 18.00 7.12
C LEU A 331 9.85 19.48 6.96
N GLU A 332 9.20 20.22 6.07
CA GLU A 332 9.33 21.67 5.98
C GLU A 332 8.48 22.40 7.04
N ALA A 333 7.54 21.71 7.69
CA ALA A 333 6.77 22.29 8.80
C ALA A 333 7.61 22.27 10.08
N PRO A 334 7.57 23.32 10.91
CA PRO A 334 8.39 23.39 12.13
C PRO A 334 7.98 22.35 13.18
N ARG A 335 6.73 21.91 13.16
CA ARG A 335 6.15 20.97 14.14
C ARG A 335 5.29 19.93 13.44
N VAL A 336 5.67 18.65 13.53
CA VAL A 336 4.99 17.59 12.80
C VAL A 336 4.81 16.31 13.62
N ALA A 337 3.63 15.70 13.56
CA ALA A 337 3.42 14.36 14.09
C ALA A 337 2.91 13.40 13.03
N PHE A 338 3.40 12.18 13.10
CA PHE A 338 2.98 11.06 12.26
C PHE A 338 2.36 9.98 13.14
N THR A 339 1.12 9.59 12.86
CA THR A 339 0.57 8.37 13.46
C THR A 339 0.54 7.26 12.43
N THR A 340 0.99 6.09 12.81
CA THR A 340 1.11 4.95 11.89
C THR A 340 0.64 3.65 12.52
N THR A 341 -0.04 2.81 11.71
CA THR A 341 -0.44 1.46 12.09
C THR A 341 0.65 0.48 11.70
N VAL A 342 1.22 -0.23 12.68
CA VAL A 342 2.25 -1.25 12.43
C VAL A 342 1.62 -2.55 11.96
N HIS A 343 0.57 -3.03 12.66
CA HIS A 343 -0.18 -4.23 12.32
C HIS A 343 -1.67 -3.91 12.26
N GLY A 344 -2.32 -4.35 11.21
CA GLY A 344 -3.75 -4.10 11.04
C GLY A 344 -4.38 -4.91 9.92
N TYR A 345 -5.70 -5.01 9.96
CA TYR A 345 -6.50 -5.79 9.00
C TYR A 345 -6.65 -5.12 7.63
N GLU A 346 -6.22 -3.88 7.48
CA GLU A 346 -6.34 -3.07 6.24
C GLU A 346 -5.00 -2.83 5.54
N GLY A 347 -3.97 -3.53 5.97
CA GLY A 347 -2.60 -3.36 5.46
C GLY A 347 -1.65 -2.81 6.51
N ALA A 348 -0.45 -3.34 6.54
CA ALA A 348 0.55 -2.99 7.54
C ALA A 348 1.37 -1.78 7.12
N GLY A 349 1.56 -0.87 8.04
CA GLY A 349 2.27 0.38 7.87
C GLY A 349 3.80 0.31 7.87
N ARG A 350 4.39 -0.87 7.72
CA ARG A 350 5.86 -1.04 7.78
C ARG A 350 6.64 -0.32 6.68
N GLY A 351 5.98 0.03 5.59
CA GLY A 351 6.60 0.84 4.54
C GLY A 351 7.01 2.24 5.00
N PHE A 352 6.35 2.79 6.02
CA PHE A 352 6.70 4.06 6.65
C PHE A 352 8.06 3.94 7.35
N ASP A 353 8.22 2.95 8.22
CA ASP A 353 9.44 2.70 8.99
C ASP A 353 10.69 2.55 8.12
N VAL A 354 10.57 1.73 7.10
CA VAL A 354 11.71 1.31 6.28
C VAL A 354 12.19 2.38 5.30
N ARG A 355 11.34 3.35 4.94
CA ARG A 355 11.64 4.30 3.86
C ARG A 355 11.75 5.74 4.30
N PHE A 356 11.06 6.11 5.36
CA PHE A 356 10.95 7.50 5.78
C PHE A 356 11.70 7.81 7.08
N ARG A 357 11.87 6.85 8.02
CA ARG A 357 12.54 7.08 9.30
C ARG A 357 13.96 7.63 9.16
N ASP A 358 14.75 7.10 8.22
CA ASP A 358 16.12 7.60 7.97
C ASP A 358 16.12 9.07 7.56
N ARG A 359 15.11 9.50 6.80
CA ARG A 359 14.97 10.89 6.35
C ARG A 359 14.48 11.81 7.46
N LEU A 360 13.54 11.33 8.27
CA LEU A 360 13.08 12.05 9.44
C LEU A 360 14.23 12.23 10.45
N ALA A 361 15.00 11.17 10.70
CA ALA A 361 16.18 11.24 11.58
C ALA A 361 17.30 12.17 11.06
N ALA A 362 17.36 12.36 9.73
CA ALA A 362 18.32 13.28 9.09
C ALA A 362 17.79 14.71 8.93
N SER A 363 16.52 14.98 9.30
CA SER A 363 15.92 16.32 9.27
C SER A 363 16.40 17.19 10.46
N GLU A 364 15.98 18.43 10.50
CA GLU A 364 16.28 19.35 11.61
C GLU A 364 15.45 19.05 12.86
N HIS A 365 14.47 18.15 12.78
CA HIS A 365 13.57 17.84 13.90
C HIS A 365 14.23 16.95 14.96
N THR A 366 13.99 17.28 16.22
CA THR A 366 14.17 16.35 17.35
C THR A 366 13.03 15.35 17.35
N VAL A 367 13.33 14.07 17.09
CA VAL A 367 12.31 13.04 16.89
C VAL A 367 12.00 12.30 18.21
N HIS A 368 10.71 12.24 18.54
CA HIS A 368 10.18 11.50 19.69
C HIS A 368 9.39 10.29 19.17
N ASP A 369 9.85 9.09 19.50
CA ASP A 369 9.20 7.82 19.14
C ASP A 369 8.34 7.31 20.28
N VAL A 370 7.08 6.97 19.99
CA VAL A 370 6.11 6.44 20.92
C VAL A 370 5.47 5.19 20.39
N HIS A 371 5.42 4.15 21.19
CA HIS A 371 4.72 2.91 20.85
C HIS A 371 3.53 2.69 21.77
N MET A 372 2.33 2.46 21.18
CA MET A 372 1.11 2.18 21.94
C MET A 372 0.71 0.71 21.74
N GLY A 373 0.81 -0.09 22.80
CA GLY A 373 0.51 -1.54 22.80
C GLY A 373 -0.86 -1.89 23.40
N GLU A 374 -1.40 -1.06 24.30
CA GLU A 374 -2.63 -1.35 25.04
C GLU A 374 -3.89 -1.16 24.16
N PRO A 375 -4.74 -2.22 24.01
CA PRO A 375 -6.03 -2.07 23.33
C PRO A 375 -6.98 -1.17 24.12
N ILE A 376 -7.76 -0.33 23.41
CA ILE A 376 -8.75 0.55 24.07
C ILE A 376 -10.11 -0.12 24.29
N ARG A 377 -10.40 -1.24 23.61
CA ARG A 377 -11.72 -1.88 23.62
C ARG A 377 -11.78 -3.17 24.42
N TYR A 378 -10.65 -3.83 24.63
CA TYR A 378 -10.54 -5.14 25.31
C TYR A 378 -9.21 -5.23 26.04
N ALA A 379 -9.04 -6.26 26.84
CA ALA A 379 -7.84 -6.40 27.64
C ALA A 379 -6.63 -6.89 26.82
N PRO A 380 -5.40 -6.52 27.16
CA PRO A 380 -4.18 -7.05 26.54
C PRO A 380 -4.09 -8.58 26.67
N GLY A 381 -3.65 -9.24 25.58
CA GLY A 381 -3.58 -10.70 25.52
C GLY A 381 -4.92 -11.40 25.28
N ASP A 382 -5.89 -10.66 24.79
CA ASP A 382 -7.21 -11.15 24.37
C ASP A 382 -7.10 -12.36 23.43
N PRO A 383 -7.78 -13.51 23.73
CA PRO A 383 -7.65 -14.73 22.92
C PRO A 383 -8.05 -14.56 21.47
N VAL A 384 -9.06 -13.73 21.17
CA VAL A 384 -9.54 -13.52 19.79
C VAL A 384 -8.51 -12.72 18.99
N GLU A 385 -7.87 -11.72 19.61
CA GLU A 385 -6.78 -10.98 18.97
C GLU A 385 -5.59 -11.89 18.68
N VAL A 386 -5.11 -12.62 19.71
CA VAL A 386 -3.94 -13.51 19.56
C VAL A 386 -4.19 -14.59 18.52
N TRP A 387 -5.41 -15.15 18.49
CA TRP A 387 -5.80 -16.09 17.44
C TRP A 387 -5.77 -15.45 16.05
N ALA A 388 -6.35 -14.27 15.88
CA ALA A 388 -6.40 -13.60 14.59
C ALA A 388 -5.00 -13.24 14.07
N PHE A 389 -4.11 -12.76 14.96
CA PHE A 389 -2.72 -12.50 14.62
C PHE A 389 -2.02 -13.75 14.11
N ARG A 390 -2.22 -14.89 14.78
CA ARG A 390 -1.67 -16.17 14.35
C ARG A 390 -2.31 -16.69 13.06
N ALA A 391 -3.64 -16.66 12.96
CA ALA A 391 -4.37 -17.23 11.84
C ALA A 391 -4.13 -16.47 10.53
N LEU A 392 -4.12 -15.12 10.60
CA LEU A 392 -4.00 -14.20 9.47
C LEU A 392 -2.58 -13.65 9.28
N LEU A 393 -1.60 -14.04 10.12
CA LEU A 393 -0.22 -13.57 10.09
C LEU A 393 -0.09 -12.03 10.15
N LEU A 394 -0.95 -11.37 10.96
CA LEU A 394 -0.97 -9.91 11.04
C LEU A 394 0.31 -9.33 11.63
N ASP A 395 1.04 -10.09 12.45
CA ASP A 395 2.32 -9.75 13.07
C ASP A 395 3.54 -10.37 12.36
N ALA A 396 3.35 -10.98 11.18
CA ALA A 396 4.45 -11.62 10.46
C ALA A 396 5.59 -10.64 10.17
N ARG A 397 6.83 -11.04 10.47
CA ARG A 397 8.05 -10.24 10.30
C ARG A 397 9.09 -11.03 9.53
N GLY A 398 9.96 -10.33 8.80
CA GLY A 398 11.21 -10.91 8.30
C GLY A 398 12.11 -11.36 9.44
N ALA A 399 13.22 -11.99 9.12
CA ALA A 399 14.27 -12.31 10.09
C ALA A 399 14.72 -11.07 10.88
N VAL A 400 15.28 -11.25 12.07
CA VAL A 400 15.87 -10.12 12.82
C VAL A 400 17.21 -9.72 12.19
N ASP A 401 17.51 -8.41 12.19
CA ASP A 401 18.68 -7.84 11.52
C ASP A 401 20.01 -8.60 11.74
N PRO A 402 20.40 -9.00 12.97
CA PRO A 402 21.65 -9.69 13.21
C PRO A 402 21.80 -11.03 12.48
N LEU A 403 20.70 -11.68 12.09
CA LEU A 403 20.75 -12.97 11.37
C LEU A 403 21.05 -12.82 9.87
N VAL A 404 20.89 -11.60 9.33
CA VAL A 404 20.99 -11.35 7.88
C VAL A 404 21.90 -10.17 7.52
N SER A 405 22.34 -9.38 8.51
CA SER A 405 23.17 -8.18 8.27
C SER A 405 24.51 -8.49 7.58
N ASP A 406 25.11 -9.61 7.89
CA ASP A 406 26.40 -10.00 7.31
C ASP A 406 26.28 -10.88 6.06
N ALA A 407 25.04 -11.26 5.70
CA ALA A 407 24.77 -12.12 4.54
C ALA A 407 25.33 -11.54 3.24
N THR A 408 25.90 -12.40 2.40
CA THR A 408 26.34 -12.03 1.06
C THR A 408 25.50 -12.73 -0.01
N PRO A 409 25.32 -12.13 -1.20
CA PRO A 409 24.57 -12.80 -2.26
C PRO A 409 25.13 -14.17 -2.62
N THR A 410 26.46 -14.36 -2.55
CA THR A 410 27.12 -15.63 -2.90
C THR A 410 26.84 -16.77 -1.94
N GLU A 411 26.56 -16.49 -0.67
CA GLU A 411 26.22 -17.48 0.36
C GLU A 411 24.75 -17.88 0.33
N ALA A 412 23.88 -17.03 -0.24
CA ALA A 412 22.46 -17.29 -0.24
C ALA A 412 22.11 -18.49 -1.12
N SER A 413 21.24 -19.37 -0.64
CA SER A 413 20.67 -20.47 -1.41
C SER A 413 19.35 -20.04 -2.04
N TYR A 414 19.22 -20.24 -3.36
CA TYR A 414 17.95 -20.03 -4.06
C TYR A 414 17.00 -21.20 -3.82
N ARG A 415 15.73 -20.89 -3.63
CA ARG A 415 14.64 -21.88 -3.47
C ARG A 415 13.36 -21.42 -4.15
N ALA A 416 12.81 -22.28 -5.01
CA ALA A 416 11.41 -22.24 -5.37
C ALA A 416 10.62 -22.86 -4.21
N ARG A 417 9.64 -22.14 -3.68
CA ARG A 417 8.84 -22.61 -2.54
C ARG A 417 7.42 -22.87 -2.96
N SER A 418 6.97 -24.11 -2.75
CA SER A 418 5.56 -24.45 -2.90
C SER A 418 4.75 -23.93 -1.72
N ALA A 419 3.45 -23.72 -1.94
CA ALA A 419 2.56 -23.34 -0.85
C ALA A 419 2.47 -24.42 0.24
N ASP A 420 2.63 -25.70 -0.11
CA ASP A 420 2.67 -26.80 0.85
C ASP A 420 3.89 -26.74 1.77
N GLU A 421 5.07 -26.45 1.23
CA GLU A 421 6.27 -26.24 2.05
C GLU A 421 6.10 -25.05 3.00
N LEU A 422 5.51 -23.94 2.53
CA LEU A 422 5.24 -22.77 3.35
C LEU A 422 4.24 -23.06 4.48
N VAL A 423 3.18 -23.85 4.22
CA VAL A 423 2.19 -24.23 5.24
C VAL A 423 2.77 -25.21 6.26
N ALA A 424 3.70 -26.07 5.83
CA ALA A 424 4.36 -27.05 6.69
C ALA A 424 5.40 -26.38 7.65
N ASP A 425 6.01 -25.29 7.23
CA ASP A 425 6.99 -24.54 8.01
C ASP A 425 6.48 -23.13 8.38
N GLU A 426 5.92 -23.03 9.59
CA GLU A 426 5.37 -21.76 10.10
C GLU A 426 6.41 -20.63 10.17
N HIS A 427 7.67 -20.94 10.49
CA HIS A 427 8.74 -19.96 10.58
C HIS A 427 9.05 -19.39 9.18
N LEU A 428 9.23 -20.26 8.20
CA LEU A 428 9.48 -19.88 6.81
C LEU A 428 8.30 -19.06 6.23
N LEU A 429 7.05 -19.49 6.51
CA LEU A 429 5.87 -18.74 6.08
C LEU A 429 5.82 -17.34 6.68
N ARG A 430 6.11 -17.20 7.98
CA ARG A 430 6.11 -15.90 8.67
C ARG A 430 7.19 -14.97 8.14
N GLU A 431 8.42 -15.44 7.92
CA GLU A 431 9.49 -14.63 7.36
C GLU A 431 9.21 -14.22 5.91
N THR A 432 8.75 -15.17 5.09
CA THR A 432 8.36 -14.93 3.69
C THR A 432 7.28 -13.86 3.58
N PHE A 433 6.16 -14.08 4.28
CA PHE A 433 5.03 -13.16 4.24
C PHE A 433 5.38 -11.83 4.90
N GLY A 434 6.09 -11.85 6.03
CA GLY A 434 6.54 -10.65 6.74
C GLY A 434 7.44 -9.75 5.90
N LEU A 435 8.35 -10.34 5.10
CA LEU A 435 9.22 -9.58 4.21
C LEU A 435 8.42 -8.98 3.03
N LEU A 436 7.44 -9.72 2.48
CA LEU A 436 6.53 -9.20 1.45
C LEU A 436 5.65 -8.05 1.99
N VAL A 437 5.18 -8.14 3.24
CA VAL A 437 4.43 -7.08 3.92
C VAL A 437 5.28 -5.82 4.09
N ALA A 438 6.53 -5.97 4.56
CA ALA A 438 7.43 -4.84 4.81
C ALA A 438 7.82 -4.06 3.53
N ALA A 439 7.77 -4.71 2.36
CA ALA A 439 8.14 -4.08 1.09
C ALA A 439 7.00 -3.30 0.42
N HIS A 440 5.75 -3.51 0.85
CA HIS A 440 4.56 -2.94 0.21
C HIS A 440 3.71 -2.17 1.22
N TYR A 441 3.21 -1.02 0.80
CA TYR A 441 2.41 -0.12 1.64
C TYR A 441 0.99 -0.64 1.93
N ARG A 442 0.52 -1.67 1.21
CA ARG A 442 -0.80 -2.27 1.42
C ARG A 442 -0.75 -3.78 1.20
N THR A 443 -0.66 -4.52 2.30
CA THR A 443 -0.78 -5.98 2.31
C THR A 443 -1.92 -6.35 3.24
N GLU A 444 -2.89 -7.08 2.73
CA GLU A 444 -4.14 -7.43 3.42
C GLU A 444 -4.18 -8.95 3.71
N PRO A 445 -5.01 -9.43 4.65
CA PRO A 445 -5.19 -10.86 4.90
C PRO A 445 -5.57 -11.68 3.65
N ASN A 446 -6.27 -11.09 2.68
CA ASN A 446 -6.55 -11.73 1.40
C ASN A 446 -5.27 -12.09 0.61
N ASP A 447 -4.16 -11.35 0.81
CA ASP A 447 -2.89 -11.65 0.15
C ASP A 447 -2.25 -12.93 0.69
N LEU A 448 -2.47 -13.25 1.98
CA LEU A 448 -2.05 -14.53 2.55
C LEU A 448 -2.81 -15.69 1.90
N ALA A 449 -4.13 -15.60 1.78
CA ALA A 449 -4.93 -16.63 1.13
C ALA A 449 -4.54 -16.78 -0.35
N ARG A 450 -4.31 -15.67 -1.06
CA ARG A 450 -3.80 -15.69 -2.44
C ARG A 450 -2.45 -16.40 -2.55
N LEU A 451 -1.52 -16.12 -1.64
CA LEU A 451 -0.20 -16.76 -1.61
C LEU A 451 -0.29 -18.27 -1.41
N LEU A 452 -1.27 -18.73 -0.61
CA LEU A 452 -1.41 -20.14 -0.25
C LEU A 452 -2.25 -20.94 -1.26
N ASP A 453 -3.27 -20.32 -1.87
CA ASP A 453 -4.33 -21.04 -2.58
C ASP A 453 -4.48 -20.68 -4.07
N ALA A 454 -3.98 -19.51 -4.51
CA ALA A 454 -4.17 -19.09 -5.90
C ALA A 454 -3.26 -19.89 -6.86
N PRO A 455 -3.81 -20.56 -7.90
CA PRO A 455 -3.08 -21.48 -8.75
C PRO A 455 -2.01 -20.82 -9.64
N ASN A 456 -2.16 -19.52 -9.92
CA ASN A 456 -1.21 -18.76 -10.74
C ASN A 456 -0.09 -18.09 -9.92
N ILE A 457 -0.05 -18.29 -8.60
CA ILE A 457 0.91 -17.64 -7.70
C ILE A 457 2.02 -18.62 -7.30
N SER A 458 3.25 -18.13 -7.28
CA SER A 458 4.40 -18.88 -6.77
C SER A 458 5.40 -17.98 -6.06
N VAL A 459 6.20 -18.59 -5.17
CA VAL A 459 7.19 -17.88 -4.34
C VAL A 459 8.59 -18.31 -4.71
N ARG A 460 9.50 -17.35 -4.81
CA ARG A 460 10.94 -17.57 -4.95
C ARG A 460 11.66 -16.83 -3.84
N ALA A 461 12.66 -17.47 -3.23
CA ALA A 461 13.39 -16.87 -2.12
C ALA A 461 14.88 -17.16 -2.17
N LEU A 462 15.67 -16.21 -1.66
CA LEU A 462 17.07 -16.40 -1.27
C LEU A 462 17.15 -16.53 0.25
N LEU A 463 17.77 -17.59 0.71
CA LEU A 463 17.93 -17.89 2.13
C LEU A 463 19.40 -17.94 2.50
N VAL A 464 19.73 -17.42 3.69
CA VAL A 464 21.03 -17.57 4.35
C VAL A 464 20.79 -18.18 5.73
N ASP A 465 21.46 -19.28 6.04
CA ASP A 465 21.31 -20.03 7.30
C ASP A 465 19.84 -20.36 7.67
N GLY A 466 19.01 -20.59 6.65
CA GLY A 466 17.59 -20.91 6.82
C GLY A 466 16.67 -19.68 6.91
N HIS A 467 17.20 -18.47 6.97
CA HIS A 467 16.44 -17.21 7.05
C HIS A 467 16.22 -16.57 5.68
N VAL A 468 15.03 -16.00 5.46
CA VAL A 468 14.67 -15.36 4.19
C VAL A 468 15.28 -13.98 4.09
N VAL A 469 16.25 -13.80 3.17
CA VAL A 469 16.93 -12.52 2.93
C VAL A 469 16.29 -11.74 1.79
N SER A 470 15.83 -12.42 0.74
CA SER A 470 15.12 -11.81 -0.38
C SER A 470 14.03 -12.75 -0.88
N VAL A 471 12.88 -12.18 -1.26
CA VAL A 471 11.71 -12.95 -1.72
C VAL A 471 11.04 -12.26 -2.89
N ALA A 472 10.54 -13.04 -3.84
CA ALA A 472 9.69 -12.60 -4.93
C ALA A 472 8.38 -13.38 -4.94
N LEU A 473 7.27 -12.67 -5.11
CA LEU A 473 5.94 -13.21 -5.37
C LEU A 473 5.67 -13.07 -6.87
N LEU A 474 5.47 -14.19 -7.52
CA LEU A 474 5.31 -14.31 -8.97
C LEU A 474 3.86 -14.65 -9.32
N SER A 475 3.36 -14.09 -10.42
CA SER A 475 2.07 -14.41 -11.01
C SER A 475 2.24 -14.88 -12.44
N ARG A 476 1.72 -16.07 -12.78
CA ARG A 476 1.62 -16.51 -14.16
C ARG A 476 0.47 -15.77 -14.83
N GLU A 477 0.72 -15.16 -15.99
CA GLU A 477 -0.22 -14.35 -16.77
C GLU A 477 -0.17 -14.73 -18.25
N GLY A 478 -1.23 -14.41 -19.02
CA GLY A 478 -1.31 -14.74 -20.45
C GLY A 478 -1.75 -16.18 -20.71
N GLY A 479 -1.50 -16.70 -21.91
CA GLY A 479 -2.01 -17.98 -22.34
C GLY A 479 -3.53 -18.03 -22.45
N LEU A 480 -4.15 -16.89 -22.74
CA LEU A 480 -5.59 -16.72 -22.78
C LEU A 480 -6.17 -17.26 -24.09
N ASP A 481 -7.32 -17.91 -24.03
CA ASP A 481 -8.06 -18.34 -25.20
C ASP A 481 -8.60 -17.16 -26.03
N ALA A 482 -9.01 -17.41 -27.27
CA ALA A 482 -9.45 -16.37 -28.22
C ALA A 482 -10.71 -15.65 -27.73
N GLU A 483 -11.63 -16.34 -27.06
CA GLU A 483 -12.88 -15.75 -26.55
C GLU A 483 -12.58 -14.74 -25.42
N THR A 484 -11.76 -15.15 -24.47
CA THR A 484 -11.30 -14.28 -23.36
C THR A 484 -10.56 -13.06 -23.89
N ARG A 485 -9.64 -13.24 -24.87
CA ARG A 485 -8.88 -12.12 -25.46
C ARG A 485 -9.81 -11.13 -26.16
N SER A 486 -10.75 -11.61 -26.95
CA SER A 486 -11.73 -10.76 -27.64
C SER A 486 -12.60 -9.98 -26.65
N ALA A 487 -13.09 -10.64 -25.60
CA ALA A 487 -13.89 -9.99 -24.57
C ALA A 487 -13.10 -8.87 -23.85
N VAL A 488 -11.82 -9.09 -23.52
CA VAL A 488 -10.95 -8.07 -22.91
C VAL A 488 -10.67 -6.93 -23.90
N TYR A 489 -10.40 -7.26 -25.14
CA TYR A 489 -10.23 -6.25 -26.20
C TYR A 489 -11.50 -5.39 -26.36
N GLU A 490 -12.69 -5.93 -26.21
CA GLU A 490 -13.97 -5.23 -26.27
C GLU A 490 -14.30 -4.42 -25.00
N GLY A 491 -13.50 -4.58 -23.92
CA GLY A 491 -13.60 -3.76 -22.71
C GLY A 491 -13.96 -4.51 -21.44
N SER A 492 -14.10 -5.83 -21.48
CA SER A 492 -14.21 -6.64 -20.27
C SER A 492 -12.91 -6.56 -19.44
N ARG A 493 -13.01 -6.69 -18.13
CA ARG A 493 -11.85 -6.72 -17.24
C ARG A 493 -11.49 -8.15 -16.86
N ILE A 494 -10.21 -8.45 -16.90
CA ILE A 494 -9.69 -9.76 -16.48
C ILE A 494 -8.83 -9.62 -15.23
N ARG A 495 -9.15 -10.39 -14.21
CA ARG A 495 -8.35 -10.43 -12.97
C ARG A 495 -7.10 -11.27 -13.16
N GLY A 496 -6.03 -10.94 -12.40
CA GLY A 496 -4.81 -11.75 -12.32
C GLY A 496 -3.92 -11.74 -13.57
N ASN A 497 -4.30 -11.01 -14.61
CA ASN A 497 -3.59 -10.87 -15.87
C ASN A 497 -3.29 -9.38 -16.16
N MET A 498 -2.59 -8.69 -15.25
CA MET A 498 -2.45 -7.23 -15.30
C MET A 498 -1.72 -6.75 -16.56
N ILE A 499 -0.62 -7.40 -16.95
CA ILE A 499 0.13 -6.98 -18.14
C ILE A 499 -0.67 -7.27 -19.41
N PRO A 500 -1.19 -8.48 -19.65
CA PRO A 500 -2.08 -8.74 -20.78
C PRO A 500 -3.31 -7.81 -20.82
N ASP A 501 -3.97 -7.56 -19.67
CA ASP A 501 -5.12 -6.65 -19.62
C ASP A 501 -4.78 -5.24 -20.10
N VAL A 502 -3.67 -4.66 -19.65
CA VAL A 502 -3.21 -3.33 -20.09
C VAL A 502 -2.92 -3.31 -21.59
N LEU A 503 -2.23 -4.32 -22.10
CA LEU A 503 -1.84 -4.37 -23.51
C LEU A 503 -3.03 -4.59 -24.43
N MET A 504 -3.98 -5.45 -24.06
CA MET A 504 -5.19 -5.73 -24.85
C MET A 504 -6.22 -4.60 -24.77
N SER A 505 -6.58 -4.15 -23.53
CA SER A 505 -7.67 -3.21 -23.34
C SER A 505 -7.28 -1.76 -23.63
N GLN A 506 -6.10 -1.30 -23.17
CA GLN A 506 -5.67 0.08 -23.32
C GLN A 506 -4.86 0.32 -24.59
N LEU A 507 -3.98 -0.62 -24.96
CA LEU A 507 -3.11 -0.49 -26.13
C LEU A 507 -3.66 -1.21 -27.38
N ARG A 508 -4.83 -1.83 -27.26
CA ARG A 508 -5.60 -2.44 -28.36
C ARG A 508 -4.81 -3.53 -29.12
N ASP A 509 -4.01 -4.32 -28.41
CA ASP A 509 -3.30 -5.48 -28.95
C ASP A 509 -3.89 -6.79 -28.41
N GLU A 510 -4.90 -7.33 -29.10
CA GLU A 510 -5.55 -8.58 -28.72
C GLU A 510 -4.56 -9.76 -28.62
N ALA A 511 -3.57 -9.79 -29.52
CA ALA A 511 -2.57 -10.85 -29.54
C ALA A 511 -1.61 -10.82 -28.34
N ALA A 512 -1.57 -9.75 -27.56
CA ALA A 512 -0.74 -9.66 -26.35
C ALA A 512 -1.16 -10.61 -25.23
N GLY A 513 -2.36 -11.18 -25.30
CA GLY A 513 -2.84 -12.20 -24.35
C GLY A 513 -2.42 -13.63 -24.68
N GLU A 514 -1.85 -13.91 -25.88
CA GLU A 514 -1.41 -15.25 -26.27
C GLU A 514 -0.13 -15.71 -25.56
N PRO A 515 0.96 -14.90 -25.56
CA PRO A 515 2.19 -15.30 -24.90
C PRO A 515 1.98 -15.50 -23.40
N VAL A 516 2.56 -16.58 -22.90
CA VAL A 516 2.55 -16.86 -21.45
C VAL A 516 3.70 -16.13 -20.79
N GLY A 517 3.44 -15.47 -19.70
CA GLY A 517 4.48 -14.79 -18.95
C GLY A 517 4.40 -14.99 -17.43
N VAL A 518 5.43 -14.55 -16.78
CA VAL A 518 5.49 -14.48 -15.33
C VAL A 518 5.76 -13.03 -14.91
N ARG A 519 4.78 -12.47 -14.19
CA ARG A 519 4.94 -11.14 -13.60
C ARG A 519 5.52 -11.22 -12.19
N VAL A 520 6.59 -10.51 -11.93
CA VAL A 520 7.06 -10.24 -10.58
C VAL A 520 6.10 -9.21 -9.95
N MET A 521 5.14 -9.73 -9.16
CA MET A 521 4.14 -8.89 -8.49
C MET A 521 4.76 -8.09 -7.36
N ARG A 522 5.63 -8.74 -6.58
CA ARG A 522 6.34 -8.17 -5.43
C ARG A 522 7.75 -8.73 -5.38
N ILE A 523 8.71 -7.90 -5.07
CA ILE A 523 10.08 -8.30 -4.74
C ILE A 523 10.52 -7.52 -3.51
N ALA A 524 11.09 -8.22 -2.55
CA ALA A 524 11.53 -7.65 -1.30
C ALA A 524 12.90 -8.17 -0.91
N THR A 525 13.78 -7.28 -0.46
CA THR A 525 15.03 -7.63 0.20
C THR A 525 15.01 -7.06 1.60
N HIS A 526 15.45 -7.84 2.58
CA HIS A 526 15.54 -7.46 3.98
C HIS A 526 16.30 -6.13 4.14
N ALA A 527 15.81 -5.24 5.02
CA ALA A 527 16.37 -3.90 5.17
C ALA A 527 17.88 -3.89 5.41
N ALA A 528 18.35 -4.75 6.32
CA ALA A 528 19.77 -4.90 6.65
C ALA A 528 20.64 -5.48 5.51
N ALA A 529 20.04 -6.04 4.45
CA ALA A 529 20.73 -6.65 3.30
C ALA A 529 20.53 -5.87 1.98
N ARG A 530 19.88 -4.71 2.00
CA ARG A 530 19.64 -3.89 0.79
C ARG A 530 20.92 -3.35 0.18
N ASN A 531 20.82 -2.98 -1.11
CA ASN A 531 21.92 -2.40 -1.91
C ASN A 531 23.19 -3.29 -2.03
N ARG A 532 23.05 -4.60 -1.76
CA ARG A 532 24.15 -5.59 -1.79
C ARG A 532 24.03 -6.61 -2.92
N GLY A 533 23.04 -6.45 -3.83
CA GLY A 533 22.88 -7.29 -5.01
C GLY A 533 21.91 -8.46 -4.87
N PHE A 534 21.29 -8.71 -3.71
CA PHE A 534 20.34 -9.82 -3.51
C PHE A 534 19.14 -9.78 -4.47
N GLY A 535 18.54 -8.61 -4.66
CA GLY A 535 17.40 -8.48 -5.59
C GLY A 535 17.79 -8.83 -7.04
N SER A 536 18.97 -8.40 -7.50
CA SER A 536 19.46 -8.73 -8.84
C SER A 536 19.78 -10.22 -8.96
N ARG A 537 20.39 -10.82 -7.94
CA ARG A 537 20.63 -12.26 -7.91
C ARG A 537 19.31 -13.04 -7.95
N LEU A 538 18.32 -12.64 -7.14
CA LEU A 538 17.02 -13.31 -7.14
C LEU A 538 16.35 -13.27 -8.52
N LEU A 539 16.41 -12.13 -9.23
CA LEU A 539 15.88 -12.01 -10.59
C LEU A 539 16.62 -12.89 -11.58
N ALA A 540 17.95 -12.97 -11.49
CA ALA A 540 18.77 -13.85 -12.35
C ALA A 540 18.44 -15.34 -12.14
N GLU A 541 18.26 -15.76 -10.88
CA GLU A 541 17.86 -17.13 -10.54
C GLU A 541 16.42 -17.42 -11.05
N ILE A 542 15.48 -16.48 -10.88
CA ILE A 542 14.11 -16.61 -11.41
C ILE A 542 14.14 -16.77 -12.92
N ARG A 543 14.94 -15.95 -13.64
CA ARG A 543 15.09 -16.03 -15.10
C ARG A 543 15.56 -17.41 -15.56
N SER A 544 16.42 -18.05 -14.77
CA SER A 544 16.94 -19.38 -15.07
C SER A 544 16.02 -20.53 -14.64
N ASP A 545 15.14 -20.29 -13.66
CA ASP A 545 14.24 -21.31 -13.06
C ASP A 545 12.88 -21.44 -13.76
N VAL A 546 12.41 -20.36 -14.37
CA VAL A 546 11.08 -20.38 -15.01
C VAL A 546 11.13 -21.10 -16.35
N GLU A 547 10.18 -22.04 -16.53
CA GLU A 547 10.04 -22.84 -17.74
C GLU A 547 8.67 -22.62 -18.39
N GLY A 548 8.60 -22.79 -19.72
CA GLY A 548 7.35 -22.71 -20.47
C GLY A 548 6.68 -21.33 -20.41
N VAL A 549 7.50 -20.24 -20.39
CA VAL A 549 7.05 -18.85 -20.42
C VAL A 549 7.81 -18.06 -21.47
N ASP A 550 7.12 -17.11 -22.08
CA ASP A 550 7.65 -16.29 -23.17
C ASP A 550 8.32 -15.00 -22.67
N TRP A 551 7.90 -14.51 -21.49
CA TRP A 551 8.41 -13.28 -20.91
C TRP A 551 8.38 -13.27 -19.38
N LEU A 552 9.32 -12.54 -18.78
CA LEU A 552 9.21 -12.02 -17.43
C LEU A 552 8.74 -10.57 -17.51
N GLY A 553 7.93 -10.14 -16.55
CA GLY A 553 7.42 -8.77 -16.54
C GLY A 553 7.21 -8.22 -15.16
N THR A 554 7.02 -6.91 -15.08
CA THR A 554 6.69 -6.19 -13.84
C THR A 554 5.87 -4.95 -14.13
N GLY A 555 5.11 -4.49 -13.13
CA GLY A 555 4.38 -3.23 -13.18
C GLY A 555 4.38 -2.58 -11.80
N TYR A 556 4.81 -1.31 -11.73
CA TYR A 556 5.00 -0.59 -10.47
C TYR A 556 4.94 0.93 -10.66
N GLY A 557 4.80 1.69 -9.57
CA GLY A 557 4.91 3.14 -9.57
C GLY A 557 6.34 3.58 -9.93
N ALA A 558 6.46 4.34 -11.02
CA ALA A 558 7.73 4.70 -11.62
C ALA A 558 8.53 5.68 -10.75
N THR A 559 9.71 5.24 -10.30
CA THR A 559 10.74 6.08 -9.70
C THR A 559 12.06 5.89 -10.41
N PRO A 560 12.94 6.90 -10.46
CA PRO A 560 14.23 6.77 -11.17
C PRO A 560 15.09 5.61 -10.64
N GLN A 561 15.01 5.32 -9.35
CA GLN A 561 15.77 4.25 -8.72
C GLN A 561 15.27 2.87 -9.14
N LEU A 562 13.94 2.65 -9.10
CA LEU A 562 13.34 1.38 -9.50
C LEU A 562 13.51 1.13 -11.00
N LEU A 563 13.31 2.15 -11.83
CA LEU A 563 13.55 2.04 -13.28
C LEU A 563 14.97 1.59 -13.60
N ARG A 564 15.97 2.20 -12.97
CA ARG A 564 17.38 1.78 -13.12
C ARG A 564 17.64 0.37 -12.59
N PHE A 565 16.98 -0.04 -11.50
CA PHE A 565 17.10 -1.40 -10.97
C PHE A 565 16.58 -2.43 -11.98
N TRP A 566 15.37 -2.26 -12.49
CA TRP A 566 14.77 -3.19 -13.43
C TRP A 566 15.51 -3.22 -14.78
N ALA A 567 15.87 -2.06 -15.32
CA ALA A 567 16.62 -1.97 -16.59
C ALA A 567 17.98 -2.69 -16.49
N ARG A 568 18.72 -2.56 -15.38
CA ARG A 568 19.99 -3.28 -15.17
C ARG A 568 19.83 -4.79 -15.06
N ASN A 569 18.62 -5.27 -14.79
CA ASN A 569 18.30 -6.70 -14.71
C ASN A 569 17.60 -7.21 -15.99
N GLY A 570 17.70 -6.49 -17.11
CA GLY A 570 17.25 -6.95 -18.41
C GLY A 570 15.81 -6.57 -18.80
N TYR A 571 15.10 -5.82 -17.97
CA TYR A 571 13.71 -5.43 -18.25
C TYR A 571 13.67 -4.14 -19.06
N GLY A 572 12.97 -4.16 -20.22
CA GLY A 572 12.71 -2.99 -21.05
C GLY A 572 11.33 -2.37 -20.81
N ALA A 573 11.25 -1.03 -20.80
CA ALA A 573 9.99 -0.31 -20.61
C ALA A 573 9.16 -0.33 -21.90
N ILE A 574 7.89 -0.74 -21.79
CA ILE A 574 6.96 -0.85 -22.92
C ILE A 574 5.72 0.04 -22.78
N HIS A 575 5.45 0.53 -21.59
CA HIS A 575 4.30 1.40 -21.33
C HIS A 575 4.53 2.23 -20.06
N LEU A 576 4.06 3.48 -20.11
CA LEU A 576 3.88 4.35 -18.94
C LEU A 576 2.40 4.76 -18.88
N SER A 577 1.77 4.54 -17.74
CA SER A 577 0.36 4.91 -17.50
C SER A 577 0.15 6.41 -17.72
N THR A 578 -0.96 6.78 -18.32
CA THR A 578 -1.35 8.19 -18.55
C THR A 578 -2.08 8.81 -17.36
N THR A 579 -2.43 8.00 -16.35
CA THR A 579 -3.09 8.44 -15.12
C THR A 579 -2.20 8.19 -13.92
N ARG A 580 -2.26 9.10 -12.96
CA ARG A 580 -1.59 8.93 -11.66
C ARG A 580 -2.37 7.96 -10.79
N ASN A 581 -1.69 7.15 -10.03
CA ASN A 581 -2.29 6.40 -8.95
C ASN A 581 -2.78 7.40 -7.88
N GLU A 582 -4.06 7.32 -7.52
CA GLU A 582 -4.68 8.25 -6.55
C GLU A 582 -4.05 8.16 -5.15
N THR A 583 -3.52 7.00 -4.79
CA THR A 583 -2.91 6.75 -3.48
C THR A 583 -1.44 7.14 -3.46
N SER A 584 -0.64 6.66 -4.43
CA SER A 584 0.82 6.93 -4.46
C SER A 584 1.18 8.20 -5.22
N GLY A 585 0.27 8.72 -6.05
CA GLY A 585 0.51 9.86 -6.94
C GLY A 585 1.56 9.61 -8.02
N GLU A 586 2.01 8.37 -8.18
CA GLU A 586 2.99 7.95 -9.18
C GLU A 586 2.30 7.49 -10.47
N TYR A 587 3.04 7.56 -11.57
CA TYR A 587 2.64 6.92 -12.83
C TYR A 587 3.15 5.49 -12.85
N SER A 588 2.32 4.53 -13.25
CA SER A 588 2.72 3.13 -13.33
C SER A 588 3.48 2.85 -14.63
N VAL A 589 4.58 2.11 -14.54
CA VAL A 589 5.35 1.61 -15.69
C VAL A 589 5.14 0.11 -15.83
N VAL A 590 5.10 -0.38 -17.07
CA VAL A 590 5.17 -1.81 -17.40
C VAL A 590 6.49 -2.08 -18.11
N MET A 591 7.22 -3.10 -17.62
CA MET A 591 8.49 -3.51 -18.19
C MET A 591 8.49 -5.02 -18.44
N LEU A 592 9.14 -5.46 -19.51
CA LEU A 592 9.29 -6.87 -19.91
C LEU A 592 10.77 -7.24 -20.12
N ASP A 593 11.11 -8.48 -19.78
CA ASP A 593 12.32 -9.20 -20.17
C ASP A 593 11.90 -10.41 -21.02
N PRO A 594 12.08 -10.40 -22.34
CA PRO A 594 11.67 -11.48 -23.22
C PRO A 594 12.58 -12.70 -23.04
N LEU A 595 11.98 -13.91 -23.12
CA LEU A 595 12.67 -15.18 -22.95
C LEU A 595 12.65 -16.07 -24.21
N THR A 596 11.67 -15.82 -25.11
CA THR A 596 11.50 -16.58 -26.37
C THR A 596 11.22 -15.64 -27.52
N ASP A 597 11.26 -16.14 -28.76
CA ASP A 597 10.90 -15.36 -29.95
C ASP A 597 9.48 -14.74 -29.87
N ALA A 598 8.52 -15.38 -29.15
CA ALA A 598 7.20 -14.83 -28.96
C ALA A 598 7.23 -13.63 -27.99
N GLY A 599 8.00 -13.77 -26.92
CA GLY A 599 8.29 -12.68 -25.98
C GLY A 599 9.02 -11.51 -26.63
N GLU A 600 10.04 -11.80 -27.47
CA GLU A 600 10.79 -10.79 -28.20
C GLU A 600 9.88 -10.00 -29.17
N ARG A 601 9.01 -10.69 -29.91
CA ARG A 601 8.04 -10.01 -30.80
C ARG A 601 7.07 -9.12 -30.03
N LEU A 602 6.58 -9.59 -28.88
CA LEU A 602 5.71 -8.79 -28.01
C LEU A 602 6.43 -7.54 -27.50
N HIS A 603 7.62 -7.73 -26.91
CA HIS A 603 8.44 -6.66 -26.37
C HIS A 603 8.81 -5.62 -27.43
N ALA A 604 9.41 -6.04 -28.54
CA ALA A 604 9.86 -5.14 -29.60
C ALA A 604 8.70 -4.32 -30.20
N ARG A 605 7.53 -4.95 -30.42
CA ARG A 605 6.33 -4.27 -30.90
C ARG A 605 5.88 -3.16 -29.95
N HIS A 606 5.75 -3.46 -28.65
CA HIS A 606 5.28 -2.49 -27.70
C HIS A 606 6.32 -1.42 -27.34
N ALA A 607 7.61 -1.77 -27.29
CA ALA A 607 8.70 -0.82 -27.12
C ALA A 607 8.74 0.20 -28.28
N SER A 608 8.63 -0.29 -29.53
CA SER A 608 8.55 0.57 -30.72
C SER A 608 7.30 1.49 -30.68
N TRP A 609 6.12 0.95 -30.34
CA TRP A 609 4.92 1.77 -30.20
C TRP A 609 5.03 2.80 -29.08
N PHE A 610 5.68 2.46 -28.00
CA PHE A 610 5.89 3.39 -26.88
C PHE A 610 6.85 4.51 -27.30
N ALA A 611 7.98 4.19 -27.91
CA ALA A 611 8.93 5.17 -28.43
C ALA A 611 8.29 6.15 -29.44
N ALA A 612 7.38 5.65 -30.28
CA ALA A 612 6.69 6.46 -31.29
C ALA A 612 5.67 7.44 -30.69
N ARG A 613 4.92 7.03 -29.64
CA ARG A 613 3.84 7.85 -29.05
C ARG A 613 4.26 8.74 -27.90
N VAL A 614 5.34 8.40 -27.19
CA VAL A 614 5.71 9.01 -25.91
C VAL A 614 5.92 10.52 -26.03
N GLY A 615 6.48 11.02 -27.14
CA GLY A 615 6.67 12.45 -27.36
C GLY A 615 5.36 13.25 -27.35
N HIS A 616 4.30 12.70 -27.94
CA HIS A 616 2.97 13.33 -27.90
C HIS A 616 2.34 13.27 -26.50
N GLN A 617 2.50 12.14 -25.82
CA GLN A 617 1.98 11.97 -24.46
C GLN A 617 2.68 12.90 -23.46
N MET A 618 4.01 13.11 -23.60
CA MET A 618 4.77 14.04 -22.75
C MET A 618 4.31 15.49 -22.90
N HIS A 619 3.82 15.87 -24.05
CA HIS A 619 3.34 17.25 -24.30
C HIS A 619 1.93 17.50 -23.72
N ASP A 620 1.19 16.46 -23.37
CA ASP A 620 -0.20 16.50 -22.90
C ASP A 620 -0.34 15.79 -21.53
N VAL A 621 -0.80 14.55 -21.52
CA VAL A 621 -1.21 13.81 -20.31
C VAL A 621 -0.05 13.47 -19.36
N LEU A 622 1.18 13.41 -19.87
CA LEU A 622 2.41 13.17 -19.08
C LEU A 622 3.24 14.44 -18.85
N ARG A 623 2.66 15.60 -19.08
CA ARG A 623 3.36 16.88 -18.96
C ARG A 623 3.96 17.14 -17.59
N ASP A 624 3.29 16.68 -16.52
CA ASP A 624 3.69 16.91 -15.13
C ASP A 624 4.44 15.75 -14.49
N VAL A 625 4.88 14.77 -15.29
CA VAL A 625 5.77 13.69 -14.80
C VAL A 625 7.12 14.29 -14.42
N ASP A 626 7.67 13.82 -13.31
CA ASP A 626 9.01 14.22 -12.88
C ASP A 626 10.04 13.99 -14.00
N PRO A 627 10.88 14.99 -14.34
CA PRO A 627 11.85 14.87 -15.44
C PRO A 627 12.83 13.72 -15.28
N ASP A 628 13.21 13.36 -14.06
CA ASP A 628 14.12 12.25 -13.82
C ASP A 628 13.42 10.89 -14.01
N VAL A 629 12.10 10.82 -13.74
CA VAL A 629 11.29 9.66 -14.11
C VAL A 629 11.21 9.53 -15.63
N VAL A 630 10.94 10.63 -16.36
CA VAL A 630 10.93 10.63 -17.83
C VAL A 630 12.27 10.15 -18.40
N ARG A 631 13.37 10.70 -17.93
CA ARG A 631 14.73 10.30 -18.33
C ARG A 631 14.97 8.81 -18.09
N ALA A 632 14.61 8.32 -16.92
CA ALA A 632 14.84 6.93 -16.54
C ALA A 632 13.95 5.95 -17.32
N VAL A 633 12.68 6.32 -17.62
CA VAL A 633 11.77 5.52 -18.44
C VAL A 633 12.28 5.44 -19.89
N LEU A 634 12.62 6.58 -20.49
CA LEU A 634 13.11 6.59 -21.89
C LEU A 634 14.42 5.81 -22.04
N ARG A 635 15.32 5.90 -21.08
CA ARG A 635 16.57 5.10 -21.03
C ARG A 635 16.33 3.60 -20.88
N ALA A 636 15.16 3.20 -20.39
CA ALA A 636 14.78 1.79 -20.24
C ALA A 636 13.99 1.25 -21.43
N VAL A 637 13.70 2.06 -22.47
CA VAL A 637 13.05 1.59 -23.69
C VAL A 637 14.10 0.97 -24.61
N ASP A 638 13.88 -0.27 -25.02
CA ASP A 638 14.71 -0.96 -26.01
C ASP A 638 14.05 -0.87 -27.39
N ALA A 639 14.27 0.24 -28.07
CA ALA A 639 13.76 0.51 -29.41
C ALA A 639 14.61 1.58 -30.11
N ASP A 640 14.53 1.59 -31.42
CA ASP A 640 15.11 2.64 -32.26
C ASP A 640 14.03 3.66 -32.65
N PRO A 641 13.94 4.82 -31.98
CA PRO A 641 12.99 5.85 -32.35
C PRO A 641 13.25 6.35 -33.80
N PRO A 642 12.20 6.62 -34.60
CA PRO A 642 12.39 7.08 -35.96
C PRO A 642 13.06 8.46 -35.99
N MET A 643 14.27 8.52 -36.57
CA MET A 643 15.08 9.73 -36.73
C MET A 643 14.96 10.26 -38.19
N ASP A 644 13.76 10.39 -38.68
CA ASP A 644 13.54 10.90 -40.06
C ASP A 644 13.44 12.43 -40.05
N LEU A 645 14.60 13.10 -40.11
CA LEU A 645 14.71 14.55 -40.22
C LEU A 645 15.12 14.95 -41.64
N SER A 646 14.30 15.76 -42.31
CA SER A 646 14.65 16.36 -43.60
C SER A 646 15.86 17.29 -43.48
N ARG A 647 16.54 17.55 -44.58
CA ARG A 647 17.68 18.49 -44.65
C ARG A 647 17.32 19.88 -44.11
N ARG A 648 16.10 20.37 -44.34
CA ARG A 648 15.60 21.63 -43.81
C ARG A 648 15.52 21.58 -42.25
N GLN A 649 15.01 20.50 -41.72
CA GLN A 649 14.88 20.32 -40.25
C GLN A 649 16.26 20.26 -39.60
N TRP A 650 17.22 19.54 -40.18
CA TRP A 650 18.59 19.53 -39.68
C TRP A 650 19.21 20.95 -39.68
N ARG A 651 18.99 21.76 -40.71
CA ARG A 651 19.48 23.14 -40.74
C ARG A 651 18.89 23.99 -39.60
N LEU A 652 17.63 23.75 -39.22
CA LEU A 652 17.03 24.42 -38.07
C LEU A 652 17.71 24.03 -36.77
N VAL A 653 17.97 22.74 -36.57
CA VAL A 653 18.65 22.23 -35.37
C VAL A 653 20.08 22.78 -35.30
N VAL A 654 20.86 22.67 -36.38
CA VAL A 654 22.23 23.22 -36.47
C VAL A 654 22.23 24.74 -36.24
N GLY A 655 21.30 25.46 -36.87
CA GLY A 655 21.17 26.90 -36.71
C GLY A 655 20.80 27.33 -35.27
N ALA A 656 20.07 26.52 -34.55
CA ALA A 656 19.75 26.78 -33.11
C ALA A 656 20.90 26.38 -32.17
N ALA A 657 21.68 25.36 -32.53
CA ALA A 657 22.83 24.91 -31.75
C ALA A 657 24.04 25.86 -31.88
N TYR A 658 24.30 26.35 -33.08
CA TYR A 658 25.53 27.10 -33.42
C TYR A 658 25.28 28.52 -33.89
N GLY A 659 24.06 28.90 -34.28
CA GLY A 659 23.72 30.15 -34.93
C GLY A 659 22.46 30.82 -34.32
N PRO A 660 21.83 31.72 -35.08
CA PRO A 660 20.73 32.57 -34.59
C PRO A 660 19.34 31.94 -34.73
N ALA A 661 19.21 30.67 -35.21
CA ALA A 661 17.90 30.07 -35.37
C ALA A 661 17.20 29.80 -34.04
N LEU A 662 15.87 29.85 -34.07
CA LEU A 662 15.06 29.69 -32.87
C LEU A 662 14.39 28.31 -32.80
N TYR A 663 14.49 27.64 -31.68
CA TYR A 663 13.73 26.42 -31.35
C TYR A 663 12.24 26.57 -31.65
N SER A 664 11.64 27.72 -31.33
CA SER A 664 10.21 27.98 -31.52
C SER A 664 9.73 28.02 -32.97
N ALA A 665 10.66 28.08 -33.95
CA ALA A 665 10.29 28.09 -35.36
C ALA A 665 9.72 26.74 -35.85
N ASP A 666 10.25 25.61 -35.32
CA ASP A 666 9.77 24.26 -35.57
C ASP A 666 10.29 23.33 -34.44
N PRO A 667 9.52 23.11 -33.36
CA PRO A 667 9.95 22.28 -32.22
C PRO A 667 10.07 20.77 -32.53
N GLY A 668 9.41 20.29 -33.61
CA GLY A 668 9.33 18.86 -33.94
C GLY A 668 10.67 18.16 -34.08
N PRO A 669 11.62 18.68 -34.89
CA PRO A 669 12.96 18.09 -35.03
C PRO A 669 13.74 17.97 -33.74
N PHE A 670 13.63 18.98 -32.88
CA PHE A 670 14.28 19.03 -31.55
C PHE A 670 13.72 17.95 -30.62
N SER A 671 12.40 17.76 -30.63
CA SER A 671 11.75 16.71 -29.83
C SER A 671 12.16 15.31 -30.29
N ARG A 672 12.18 15.04 -31.61
CA ARG A 672 12.64 13.76 -32.14
C ARG A 672 14.07 13.46 -31.72
N LEU A 673 14.99 14.42 -31.91
CA LEU A 673 16.39 14.26 -31.54
C LEU A 673 16.58 14.02 -30.04
N ALA A 674 15.83 14.73 -29.20
CA ALA A 674 15.84 14.54 -27.75
C ALA A 674 15.33 13.13 -27.36
N ILE A 675 14.24 12.65 -27.96
CA ILE A 675 13.71 11.29 -27.70
C ILE A 675 14.73 10.24 -28.15
N THR A 676 15.28 10.35 -29.36
CA THR A 676 16.29 9.41 -29.85
C THR A 676 17.49 9.33 -28.92
N HIS A 677 17.99 10.49 -28.48
CA HIS A 677 19.10 10.50 -27.53
C HIS A 677 18.75 9.87 -26.19
N LEU A 678 17.59 10.19 -25.63
CA LEU A 678 17.17 9.64 -24.33
C LEU A 678 16.85 8.14 -24.38
N VAL A 679 16.46 7.60 -25.54
CA VAL A 679 16.18 6.16 -25.72
C VAL A 679 17.45 5.38 -26.06
N SER A 680 18.16 5.76 -27.12
CA SER A 680 19.25 4.95 -27.69
C SER A 680 20.64 5.62 -27.66
N GLY A 681 20.74 6.85 -27.13
CA GLY A 681 22.01 7.59 -27.08
C GLY A 681 22.91 7.22 -25.90
N ASP A 682 24.20 7.54 -26.05
CA ASP A 682 25.17 7.39 -24.95
C ASP A 682 24.83 8.34 -23.79
N PRO A 683 24.62 7.81 -22.57
CA PRO A 683 24.33 8.63 -21.38
C PRO A 683 25.40 9.67 -21.02
N GLY A 684 26.63 9.51 -21.51
CA GLY A 684 27.74 10.43 -21.24
C GLY A 684 27.77 11.68 -22.12
N VAL A 685 26.97 11.74 -23.18
CA VAL A 685 26.98 12.87 -24.14
C VAL A 685 26.39 14.14 -23.56
N LEU A 686 25.34 14.04 -22.74
CA LEU A 686 24.70 15.19 -22.07
C LEU A 686 24.80 15.06 -20.56
N THR A 687 24.90 16.20 -19.90
CA THR A 687 24.79 16.25 -18.43
C THR A 687 23.34 16.01 -17.97
N PRO A 688 23.11 15.54 -16.74
CA PRO A 688 21.77 15.38 -16.20
C PRO A 688 20.91 16.66 -16.23
N ARG A 689 21.53 17.83 -16.11
CA ARG A 689 20.83 19.12 -16.18
C ARG A 689 20.39 19.44 -17.60
N GLU A 690 21.21 19.15 -18.59
CA GLU A 690 20.87 19.34 -20.02
C GLU A 690 19.75 18.37 -20.43
N GLU A 691 19.79 17.11 -20.00
CA GLU A 691 18.70 16.16 -20.25
C GLU A 691 17.38 16.63 -19.59
N ARG A 692 17.41 17.13 -18.33
CA ARG A 692 16.22 17.71 -17.69
C ARG A 692 15.70 18.92 -18.46
N LEU A 693 16.59 19.76 -18.99
CA LEU A 693 16.20 20.91 -19.82
C LEU A 693 15.46 20.46 -21.09
N LEU A 694 15.97 19.43 -21.79
CA LEU A 694 15.30 18.84 -22.94
C LEU A 694 13.93 18.26 -22.56
N VAL A 695 13.85 17.53 -21.45
CA VAL A 695 12.57 16.97 -20.97
C VAL A 695 11.58 18.08 -20.65
N CYS A 696 11.93 19.02 -19.77
CA CYS A 696 11.01 20.06 -19.31
C CYS A 696 10.57 20.99 -20.45
N LYS A 697 11.53 21.45 -21.27
CA LYS A 697 11.22 22.45 -22.28
C LYS A 697 10.72 21.84 -23.59
N VAL A 698 11.40 20.80 -24.08
CA VAL A 698 11.16 20.27 -25.43
C VAL A 698 10.09 19.18 -25.44
N LEU A 699 10.15 18.25 -24.49
CA LEU A 699 9.20 17.14 -24.46
C LEU A 699 7.91 17.50 -23.73
N GLN A 700 7.99 18.13 -22.57
CA GLN A 700 6.84 18.52 -21.73
C GLN A 700 6.25 19.89 -22.07
N GLY A 701 6.94 20.72 -22.85
CA GLY A 701 6.44 22.00 -23.32
C GLY A 701 6.16 23.02 -22.20
N HIS A 702 6.87 22.95 -21.06
CA HIS A 702 6.69 23.91 -19.97
C HIS A 702 7.10 25.33 -20.41
N SER A 703 6.51 26.34 -19.75
CA SER A 703 6.90 27.73 -19.96
C SER A 703 8.37 27.94 -19.62
N VAL A 704 9.03 28.89 -20.26
CA VAL A 704 10.45 29.17 -20.00
C VAL A 704 10.68 29.60 -18.55
N GLU A 705 9.69 30.30 -17.97
CA GLU A 705 9.70 30.72 -16.58
C GLU A 705 9.67 29.52 -15.63
N THR A 706 8.75 28.57 -15.87
CA THR A 706 8.68 27.31 -15.10
C THR A 706 9.99 26.53 -15.19
N VAL A 707 10.59 26.45 -16.39
CA VAL A 707 11.86 25.76 -16.60
C VAL A 707 13.02 26.46 -15.88
N ALA A 708 13.07 27.79 -15.96
CA ALA A 708 14.10 28.57 -15.28
C ALA A 708 14.06 28.36 -13.76
N ASN A 709 12.87 28.44 -13.17
CA ASN A 709 12.68 28.20 -11.73
C ASN A 709 13.01 26.76 -11.34
N ARG A 710 12.53 25.77 -12.12
CA ARG A 710 12.69 24.33 -11.79
C ARG A 710 14.13 23.84 -11.91
N LEU A 711 14.94 24.46 -12.77
CA LEU A 711 16.32 24.06 -13.05
C LEU A 711 17.37 25.11 -12.58
N ASP A 712 16.96 26.05 -11.73
CA ASP A 712 17.81 27.08 -11.11
C ASP A 712 18.61 27.91 -12.15
N TYR A 713 17.93 28.33 -13.23
CA TYR A 713 18.52 29.31 -14.15
C TYR A 713 18.30 30.71 -13.62
N PRO A 714 19.28 31.63 -13.79
CA PRO A 714 19.17 33.02 -13.30
C PRO A 714 18.02 33.84 -13.92
N GLY A 715 17.32 33.28 -14.92
CA GLY A 715 16.18 33.89 -15.58
C GLY A 715 15.87 33.23 -16.92
N THR A 716 14.75 33.60 -17.50
CA THR A 716 14.21 33.05 -18.75
C THR A 716 15.19 33.16 -19.94
N SER A 717 15.92 34.26 -20.06
CA SER A 717 16.91 34.42 -21.12
C SER A 717 18.11 33.49 -21.00
N ALA A 718 18.50 33.13 -19.76
CA ALA A 718 19.57 32.19 -19.50
C ALA A 718 19.13 30.76 -19.85
N ALA A 719 17.89 30.36 -19.44
CA ALA A 719 17.34 29.08 -19.78
C ALA A 719 17.19 28.85 -21.30
N MET A 720 16.75 29.89 -22.03
CA MET A 720 16.62 29.79 -23.50
C MET A 720 17.95 29.72 -24.23
N ARG A 721 18.98 30.41 -23.75
CA ARG A 721 20.34 30.31 -24.31
C ARG A 721 20.91 28.90 -24.06
N ALA A 722 20.76 28.40 -22.85
CA ALA A 722 21.19 27.07 -22.48
C ALA A 722 20.51 25.95 -23.29
N LEU A 723 19.34 26.21 -23.89
CA LEU A 723 18.63 25.21 -24.71
C LEU A 723 19.40 24.83 -25.99
N GLY A 724 20.25 25.72 -26.52
CA GLY A 724 21.10 25.41 -27.68
C GLY A 724 22.25 24.46 -27.36
N ASP A 725 22.78 24.52 -26.15
CA ASP A 725 23.99 23.79 -25.75
C ASP A 725 23.87 22.25 -25.88
N PRO A 726 22.79 21.58 -25.40
CA PRO A 726 22.65 20.14 -25.55
C PRO A 726 22.52 19.68 -27.01
N TYR A 727 22.08 20.56 -27.93
CA TYR A 727 21.97 20.18 -29.33
C TYR A 727 23.31 20.18 -30.09
N ARG A 728 24.37 20.81 -29.57
CA ARG A 728 25.70 20.75 -30.18
C ARG A 728 26.25 19.30 -30.24
N PRO A 729 26.43 18.62 -29.08
CA PRO A 729 26.88 17.24 -29.11
C PRO A 729 25.87 16.29 -29.78
N LEU A 730 24.57 16.60 -29.77
CA LEU A 730 23.58 15.78 -30.49
C LEU A 730 23.67 15.94 -32.01
N VAL A 731 23.98 17.11 -32.53
CA VAL A 731 24.29 17.33 -33.96
C VAL A 731 25.55 16.55 -34.34
N ASP A 732 26.60 16.62 -33.54
CA ASP A 732 27.85 15.92 -33.80
C ASP A 732 27.68 14.36 -33.81
N ALA A 733 26.78 13.85 -32.94
CA ALA A 733 26.53 12.42 -32.83
C ALA A 733 25.58 11.86 -33.88
N TYR A 734 24.58 12.64 -34.34
CA TYR A 734 23.45 12.12 -35.12
C TYR A 734 23.28 12.74 -36.48
N ALA A 735 23.90 13.90 -36.78
CA ALA A 735 23.69 14.55 -38.09
C ALA A 735 24.40 13.83 -39.23
N PRO A 736 23.76 13.70 -40.38
CA PRO A 736 24.42 13.22 -41.59
C PRO A 736 25.61 14.12 -42.02
N SER A 737 26.60 13.55 -42.66
CA SER A 737 27.84 14.26 -43.04
C SER A 737 27.60 15.51 -43.91
N ASP A 738 26.61 15.49 -44.80
CA ASP A 738 26.23 16.62 -45.64
C ASP A 738 25.57 17.78 -44.89
N VAL A 739 25.17 17.55 -43.62
CA VAL A 739 24.59 18.56 -42.72
C VAL A 739 25.68 19.17 -41.84
N LEU A 740 26.75 18.46 -41.55
CA LEU A 740 27.86 18.98 -40.77
C LEU A 740 28.56 20.16 -41.46
N ASP A 741 28.57 20.22 -42.80
CA ASP A 741 29.05 21.38 -43.56
C ASP A 741 28.28 22.67 -43.22
N GLU A 742 27.01 22.57 -42.78
CA GLU A 742 26.22 23.74 -42.36
C GLU A 742 26.73 24.32 -41.02
N ARG A 743 27.21 23.46 -40.12
CA ARG A 743 27.83 23.87 -38.85
C ARG A 743 29.04 24.79 -39.09
N ASP A 744 29.88 24.45 -40.08
CA ASP A 744 31.11 25.17 -40.39
C ASP A 744 30.85 26.63 -40.88
N ARG A 745 29.60 26.94 -41.28
CA ARG A 745 29.20 28.32 -41.62
C ARG A 745 29.12 29.26 -40.42
N TYR A 746 28.93 28.70 -39.21
CA TYR A 746 28.77 29.54 -37.98
C TYR A 746 30.10 29.82 -37.27
N GLY A 747 31.19 29.34 -37.81
CA GLY A 747 32.55 29.61 -37.31
C GLY A 747 32.90 28.80 -36.06
N SER A 748 34.10 28.31 -36.01
CA SER A 748 34.71 27.66 -34.84
C SER A 748 34.84 28.63 -33.65
#